data_0e22cb92a0d930202a5cacdbaa874c0e
#
_entry.id   0e22cb92a0d930202a5cacdbaa874c0e
#
_cell.length_a   1.000
_cell.length_b   1.000
_cell.length_c   1.000
_cell.angle_alpha   90.00
_cell.angle_beta   90.00
_cell.angle_gamma   90.00
#
_symmetry.space_group_name_H-M   'P 1'
#
loop_
_entity.id
_entity.type
_entity.pdbx_description
1 polymer ?
#
loop_
_entity_poly.entity_id
_entity_poly.type
_entity_poly.pdbx_seq_one_letter_code
_entity_poly.pdbx_strand_id
1 'polypeptide(L)'
;MPKVFVGYSRKDESGKDDLPVELTHLSLCGGALFGRQKELDGLDAAWEAAERGDAGRPRILIFTGQGGSGKSALVRHWLDTLERGGFRNAARVFGWTFQPLGVKDGEPAFSDAFLAAALEHFGDPDSGEGTPWGKGERLARLAGAQRAILILDGLDPLQSRDPGDRGRLCDPGLEAFMRGWLRESQGLAILTSRQPMPGWSGRDGVAVREVGLLDVQAGRSLLRGAGVNGTDADLEALAERFGPNAFALTLVASYLREKDPGGGLGAERALERWPGRDPVERVLTGMEILLSGSPELDVLNMIGLFDGPADGGCLAALRMEPAIPGLTDRAAGMDDPGWAGVLERLERLHLITIRRTAAEAPSWKSRLLKKIRFLHPRKDAGGTLIVESPRLVKSHFGRQLRERNSHAWREGNLRLFEHLASAAPYWPVGLAGLQPLYEAVAYGSRAGFHREACGDLYRDRIQRGRKAYSAKTLGAIGADLSAISCFFDEPWIRPYVVLSEQAQAWLLNEAAFSLRIMGRLGEALAPMQAGLEIAIRQENWKVAAVASGNLAELELALGDVGGAQRDAERAVVLSDRHGETLQRMGKRTVHGEALHASGRRVKAITRFREAEQLQSRIEPDYPLLYAAHGFRYGDLLLADAERGAWAQVLGVGAGLDLTALLAATHSVAQRASQTLRWAEDNRLSLISSALDHLTLGRAALYQAILGETALDDAHTKLEQAVAALRLAGQPVFIPPGLLTLGWLLFLEGNSAQSMSAFEEAREIAERGPMKLHLADLYLHRARLLQDGAGLSHARDLVTACGYLRRQEELEDAAQAARGWV
;
A
#
# COMPACT_ATOMS: atom_id res chain seq x y z
N MET A 1 -20.78 31.85 -9.58
CA MET A 1 -19.46 32.02 -10.23
C MET A 1 -18.64 30.82 -9.83
N PRO A 2 -18.15 29.98 -10.77
CA PRO A 2 -17.31 28.87 -10.43
C PRO A 2 -15.96 29.36 -9.91
N LYS A 3 -15.57 28.90 -8.71
CA LYS A 3 -14.25 29.20 -8.15
C LYS A 3 -13.18 28.38 -8.90
N VAL A 4 -12.31 29.06 -9.58
CA VAL A 4 -11.10 28.50 -10.21
C VAL A 4 -10.10 28.22 -9.08
N PHE A 5 -9.75 26.95 -8.88
CA PHE A 5 -8.64 26.57 -8.01
C PHE A 5 -7.34 26.57 -8.81
N VAL A 6 -6.44 27.44 -8.42
CA VAL A 6 -5.07 27.52 -8.93
C VAL A 6 -4.18 27.02 -7.80
N GLY A 7 -3.27 26.10 -8.09
CA GLY A 7 -2.15 25.81 -7.20
C GLY A 7 -1.37 27.12 -7.00
N TYR A 8 -1.49 27.73 -5.83
CA TYR A 8 -0.87 29.03 -5.56
C TYR A 8 0.46 28.83 -4.83
N SER A 9 1.53 29.21 -5.52
CA SER A 9 2.62 29.93 -4.88
C SER A 9 2.25 31.41 -4.93
N ARG A 10 1.73 31.98 -3.84
CA ARG A 10 1.57 33.42 -3.66
C ARG A 10 2.79 33.94 -2.94
N LYS A 11 3.55 34.80 -3.58
CA LYS A 11 4.45 35.71 -2.87
C LYS A 11 3.60 36.81 -2.25
N ASP A 12 3.55 36.82 -0.93
CA ASP A 12 3.03 37.93 -0.17
C ASP A 12 4.11 39.04 -0.08
N GLU A 13 3.71 40.31 -0.13
CA GLU A 13 4.62 41.49 -0.06
C GLU A 13 5.35 41.59 1.30
N SER A 14 5.11 40.67 2.24
CA SER A 14 5.70 40.61 3.59
C SER A 14 6.95 39.76 3.75
N GLY A 15 7.45 39.07 2.70
CA GLY A 15 8.72 38.33 2.72
C GLY A 15 8.73 37.06 3.59
N LYS A 16 7.55 36.51 3.95
CA LYS A 16 7.44 35.18 4.57
C LYS A 16 7.39 34.12 3.46
N ASP A 17 8.19 33.05 3.63
CA ASP A 17 8.15 31.87 2.74
C ASP A 17 6.71 31.34 2.65
N ASP A 18 6.19 31.21 1.43
CA ASP A 18 4.83 30.68 1.19
C ASP A 18 4.69 29.27 1.77
N LEU A 19 3.63 29.04 2.55
CA LEU A 19 3.28 27.73 3.07
C LEU A 19 3.07 26.74 1.92
N PRO A 20 3.85 25.63 1.84
CA PRO A 20 3.65 24.63 0.81
C PRO A 20 2.33 23.87 1.03
N VAL A 21 1.36 24.06 0.12
CA VAL A 21 0.04 23.40 0.14
C VAL A 21 -0.16 22.64 -1.16
N GLU A 22 -0.44 21.34 -1.06
CA GLU A 22 -0.74 20.47 -2.19
C GLU A 22 -2.05 19.70 -1.95
N LEU A 23 -3.12 20.16 -2.58
CA LEU A 23 -4.48 19.63 -2.46
C LEU A 23 -5.10 19.27 -3.83
N THR A 24 -4.32 19.29 -4.91
CA THR A 24 -4.83 19.00 -6.27
C THR A 24 -5.34 17.58 -6.42
N HIS A 25 -4.81 16.64 -5.62
CA HIS A 25 -5.21 15.24 -5.60
C HIS A 25 -6.37 14.94 -4.63
N LEU A 26 -6.87 15.95 -3.93
CA LEU A 26 -8.00 15.76 -3.01
C LEU A 26 -9.33 15.95 -3.77
N SER A 27 -10.25 15.01 -3.58
CA SER A 27 -11.57 15.06 -4.21
C SER A 27 -12.36 16.31 -3.79
N LEU A 28 -13.01 16.96 -4.74
CA LEU A 28 -13.82 18.14 -4.50
C LEU A 28 -15.23 17.77 -4.05
N CYS A 29 -15.40 17.46 -2.78
CA CYS A 29 -16.72 17.39 -2.17
C CYS A 29 -17.10 18.78 -1.67
N GLY A 30 -17.72 19.62 -2.52
CA GLY A 30 -18.22 20.93 -2.14
C GLY A 30 -19.69 20.87 -1.73
N GLY A 31 -20.12 21.68 -0.77
CA GLY A 31 -21.51 21.81 -0.34
C GLY A 31 -21.65 22.35 1.09
N ALA A 32 -22.85 22.81 1.44
CA ALA A 32 -23.14 23.16 2.82
C ALA A 32 -23.15 21.91 3.70
N LEU A 33 -22.53 22.01 4.87
CA LEU A 33 -22.46 20.92 5.85
C LEU A 33 -23.60 21.12 6.90
N PHE A 34 -24.29 20.02 7.21
CA PHE A 34 -25.42 20.06 8.16
C PHE A 34 -25.20 18.99 9.25
N GLY A 35 -25.50 19.37 10.53
CA GLY A 35 -25.48 18.42 11.65
C GLY A 35 -24.14 17.77 11.97
N ARG A 36 -23.01 18.46 11.71
CA ARG A 36 -21.64 17.92 11.89
C ARG A 36 -20.74 18.77 12.78
N GLN A 37 -21.34 19.61 13.64
CA GLN A 37 -20.56 20.51 14.49
C GLN A 37 -19.64 19.75 15.45
N LYS A 38 -20.11 18.65 16.02
CA LYS A 38 -19.32 17.83 16.94
C LYS A 38 -18.06 17.26 16.31
N GLU A 39 -18.17 16.82 15.05
CA GLU A 39 -17.03 16.29 14.30
C GLU A 39 -16.06 17.41 13.92
N LEU A 40 -16.55 18.61 13.58
CA LEU A 40 -15.71 19.80 13.32
C LEU A 40 -14.98 20.24 14.57
N ASP A 41 -15.66 20.33 15.71
CA ASP A 41 -15.05 20.68 17.00
C ASP A 41 -13.95 19.65 17.37
N GLY A 42 -14.18 18.38 17.05
CA GLY A 42 -13.20 17.31 17.24
C GLY A 42 -11.96 17.45 16.37
N LEU A 43 -12.09 17.92 15.13
CA LEU A 43 -10.97 18.24 14.22
C LEU A 43 -10.19 19.45 14.74
N ASP A 44 -10.86 20.52 15.13
CA ASP A 44 -10.23 21.70 15.70
C ASP A 44 -9.45 21.36 16.98
N ALA A 45 -10.06 20.63 17.91
CA ALA A 45 -9.41 20.21 19.15
C ALA A 45 -8.16 19.34 18.91
N ALA A 46 -8.22 18.44 17.91
CA ALA A 46 -7.06 17.59 17.55
C ALA A 46 -5.91 18.42 16.98
N TRP A 47 -6.22 19.40 16.12
CA TRP A 47 -5.20 20.28 15.55
C TRP A 47 -4.62 21.23 16.59
N GLU A 48 -5.43 21.85 17.43
CA GLU A 48 -4.97 22.71 18.53
C GLU A 48 -4.08 21.97 19.53
N ALA A 49 -4.39 20.71 19.83
CA ALA A 49 -3.51 19.86 20.64
C ALA A 49 -2.16 19.59 19.95
N ALA A 50 -2.14 19.46 18.62
CA ALA A 50 -0.92 19.35 17.82
C ALA A 50 -0.12 20.65 17.83
N GLU A 51 -0.76 21.80 17.76
CA GLU A 51 -0.12 23.12 17.84
C GLU A 51 0.56 23.35 19.19
N ARG A 52 -0.07 22.92 20.29
CA ARG A 52 0.49 23.01 21.65
C ARG A 52 1.55 21.96 21.95
N GLY A 53 1.64 20.89 21.15
CA GLY A 53 2.53 19.77 21.42
C GLY A 53 2.09 18.90 22.61
N ASP A 54 0.78 18.82 22.88
CA ASP A 54 0.23 18.11 24.02
C ASP A 54 0.64 16.62 24.03
N ALA A 55 1.12 16.11 25.18
CA ALA A 55 1.40 14.70 25.35
C ALA A 55 0.11 13.88 25.29
N GLY A 56 0.12 12.72 24.58
CA GLY A 56 -1.06 11.87 24.42
C GLY A 56 -2.11 12.38 23.43
N ARG A 57 -1.83 13.47 22.69
CA ARG A 57 -2.70 13.96 21.64
C ARG A 57 -2.91 12.93 20.53
N PRO A 58 -4.02 12.96 19.80
CA PRO A 58 -4.14 12.16 18.58
C PRO A 58 -3.17 12.68 17.52
N ARG A 59 -2.36 11.76 16.97
CA ARG A 59 -1.51 11.99 15.80
C ARG A 59 -2.19 11.54 14.52
N ILE A 60 -3.10 10.57 14.66
CA ILE A 60 -3.94 10.06 13.56
C ILE A 60 -5.41 10.16 13.99
N LEU A 61 -6.23 10.80 13.15
CA LEU A 61 -7.68 10.86 13.31
C LEU A 61 -8.35 10.11 12.15
N ILE A 62 -9.10 9.06 12.44
CA ILE A 62 -9.75 8.19 11.46
C ILE A 62 -11.25 8.41 11.50
N PHE A 63 -11.84 8.86 10.39
CA PHE A 63 -13.28 8.91 10.20
C PHE A 63 -13.77 7.68 9.46
N THR A 64 -14.62 6.89 10.09
CA THR A 64 -15.28 5.72 9.49
C THR A 64 -16.77 5.99 9.25
N GLY A 65 -17.41 5.22 8.38
CA GLY A 65 -18.88 5.32 8.16
C GLY A 65 -19.29 5.00 6.73
N GLN A 66 -20.55 4.81 6.51
CA GLN A 66 -21.13 4.41 5.22
C GLN A 66 -20.81 5.38 4.07
N GLY A 67 -20.87 4.87 2.82
CA GLY A 67 -20.80 5.71 1.62
C GLY A 67 -21.93 6.77 1.61
N GLY A 68 -21.58 8.02 1.30
CA GLY A 68 -22.55 9.10 1.30
C GLY A 68 -22.86 9.74 2.66
N SER A 69 -22.23 9.29 3.77
CA SER A 69 -22.42 9.89 5.11
C SER A 69 -21.81 11.29 5.26
N GLY A 70 -20.99 11.76 4.30
CA GLY A 70 -20.42 13.11 4.29
C GLY A 70 -19.00 13.22 4.86
N LYS A 71 -18.24 12.14 5.05
CA LYS A 71 -16.86 12.17 5.59
C LYS A 71 -15.92 13.09 4.82
N SER A 72 -15.81 12.91 3.50
CA SER A 72 -14.95 13.74 2.65
C SER A 72 -15.42 15.20 2.63
N ALA A 73 -16.74 15.45 2.65
CA ALA A 73 -17.30 16.79 2.73
C ALA A 73 -16.97 17.48 4.07
N LEU A 74 -17.02 16.73 5.18
CA LEU A 74 -16.64 17.20 6.52
C LEU A 74 -15.17 17.67 6.53
N VAL A 75 -14.25 16.81 6.08
CA VAL A 75 -12.82 17.14 6.04
C VAL A 75 -12.55 18.31 5.10
N ARG A 76 -13.21 18.36 3.94
CA ARG A 76 -13.08 19.48 2.99
C ARG A 76 -13.56 20.80 3.60
N HIS A 77 -14.72 20.80 4.25
CA HIS A 77 -15.26 21.99 4.93
C HIS A 77 -14.32 22.52 6.02
N TRP A 78 -13.74 21.62 6.81
CA TRP A 78 -12.73 21.97 7.80
C TRP A 78 -11.47 22.56 7.17
N LEU A 79 -10.95 21.97 6.09
CA LEU A 79 -9.81 22.50 5.34
C LEU A 79 -10.08 23.90 4.78
N ASP A 80 -11.26 24.13 4.19
CA ASP A 80 -11.66 25.44 3.67
C ASP A 80 -11.72 26.51 4.78
N THR A 81 -12.03 26.10 6.00
CA THR A 81 -12.01 26.98 7.18
C THR A 81 -10.58 27.27 7.63
N LEU A 82 -9.70 26.26 7.64
CA LEU A 82 -8.28 26.44 7.93
C LEU A 82 -7.58 27.32 6.89
N GLU A 83 -7.89 27.12 5.60
CA GLU A 83 -7.31 27.91 4.51
C GLU A 83 -7.62 29.40 4.67
N ARG A 84 -8.86 29.74 5.04
CA ARG A 84 -9.25 31.13 5.37
C ARG A 84 -8.48 31.71 6.55
N GLY A 85 -8.05 30.85 7.48
CA GLY A 85 -7.21 31.22 8.63
C GLY A 85 -5.71 31.05 8.42
N GLY A 86 -5.22 30.85 7.19
CA GLY A 86 -3.81 30.65 6.88
C GLY A 86 -3.24 29.34 7.43
N PHE A 87 -4.06 28.29 7.55
CA PHE A 87 -3.72 26.96 8.05
C PHE A 87 -3.15 26.91 9.48
N ARG A 88 -3.40 27.94 10.29
CA ARG A 88 -3.06 27.97 11.73
C ARG A 88 -1.68 27.37 12.03
N ASN A 89 -0.60 28.02 11.62
CA ASN A 89 0.80 27.58 11.89
C ASN A 89 1.18 26.18 11.38
N ALA A 90 0.46 25.55 10.47
CA ALA A 90 0.95 24.37 9.77
C ALA A 90 2.23 24.72 9.00
N ALA A 91 3.21 23.82 8.99
CA ALA A 91 4.42 24.00 8.19
C ALA A 91 4.23 23.50 6.75
N ARG A 92 3.39 22.49 6.54
CA ARG A 92 3.01 21.93 5.23
C ARG A 92 1.61 21.34 5.28
N VAL A 93 0.93 21.36 4.14
CA VAL A 93 -0.39 20.72 3.99
C VAL A 93 -0.38 19.86 2.74
N PHE A 94 -0.79 18.60 2.87
CA PHE A 94 -0.86 17.64 1.78
C PHE A 94 -2.17 16.85 1.82
N GLY A 95 -2.88 16.75 0.69
CA GLY A 95 -4.12 16.02 0.56
C GLY A 95 -4.13 15.05 -0.60
N TRP A 96 -4.63 13.83 -0.34
CA TRP A 96 -4.72 12.76 -1.34
C TRP A 96 -6.03 11.97 -1.20
N THR A 97 -6.68 11.70 -2.34
CA THR A 97 -7.83 10.78 -2.41
C THR A 97 -7.41 9.49 -3.11
N PHE A 98 -7.57 8.35 -2.41
CA PHE A 98 -7.26 7.05 -2.98
C PHE A 98 -8.37 6.57 -3.93
N GLN A 99 -7.96 6.13 -5.11
CA GLN A 99 -8.85 5.63 -6.15
C GLN A 99 -8.29 4.31 -6.72
N PRO A 100 -9.14 3.36 -7.13
CA PRO A 100 -8.69 2.06 -7.66
C PRO A 100 -8.27 2.17 -9.13
N LEU A 101 -7.32 3.06 -9.45
CA LEU A 101 -6.87 3.31 -10.83
C LEU A 101 -6.05 2.13 -11.36
N GLY A 102 -6.39 1.64 -12.55
CA GLY A 102 -5.62 0.60 -13.23
C GLY A 102 -5.68 -0.78 -12.56
N VAL A 103 -6.71 -1.07 -11.77
CA VAL A 103 -6.83 -2.30 -10.98
C VAL A 103 -7.95 -3.18 -11.54
N LYS A 104 -7.77 -4.50 -11.49
CA LYS A 104 -8.84 -5.45 -11.76
C LYS A 104 -9.95 -5.32 -10.71
N ASP A 105 -11.21 -5.47 -11.12
CA ASP A 105 -12.37 -5.46 -10.21
C ASP A 105 -12.19 -6.48 -9.08
N GLY A 106 -12.26 -6.02 -7.82
CA GLY A 106 -12.12 -6.87 -6.64
C GLY A 106 -10.74 -6.86 -6.00
N GLU A 107 -9.68 -6.53 -6.74
CA GLU A 107 -8.33 -6.43 -6.21
C GLU A 107 -8.09 -5.11 -5.44
N PRO A 108 -7.21 -5.10 -4.42
CA PRO A 108 -6.82 -3.87 -3.74
C PRO A 108 -5.96 -2.97 -4.65
N ALA A 109 -6.14 -1.65 -4.49
CA ALA A 109 -5.21 -0.65 -5.02
C ALA A 109 -4.02 -0.47 -4.05
N PHE A 110 -3.01 0.31 -4.47
CA PHE A 110 -1.79 0.55 -3.70
C PHE A 110 -1.44 2.02 -3.64
N SER A 111 -0.56 2.37 -2.70
CA SER A 111 -0.23 3.75 -2.36
C SER A 111 0.98 4.32 -3.11
N ASP A 112 1.54 3.64 -4.11
CA ASP A 112 2.79 4.07 -4.78
C ASP A 112 2.74 5.51 -5.29
N ALA A 113 1.64 5.91 -5.93
CA ALA A 113 1.47 7.25 -6.47
C ALA A 113 1.38 8.30 -5.35
N PHE A 114 0.66 7.98 -4.27
CA PHE A 114 0.60 8.81 -3.07
C PHE A 114 1.98 8.99 -2.44
N LEU A 115 2.70 7.88 -2.20
CA LEU A 115 4.02 7.91 -1.57
C LEU A 115 5.02 8.73 -2.38
N ALA A 116 5.04 8.56 -3.71
CA ALA A 116 5.93 9.32 -4.59
C ALA A 116 5.61 10.83 -4.55
N ALA A 117 4.33 11.21 -4.69
CA ALA A 117 3.91 12.60 -4.66
C ALA A 117 4.12 13.26 -3.28
N ALA A 118 3.80 12.54 -2.21
CA ALA A 118 4.01 13.04 -0.85
C ALA A 118 5.50 13.21 -0.53
N LEU A 119 6.35 12.23 -0.85
CA LEU A 119 7.80 12.32 -0.66
C LEU A 119 8.40 13.52 -1.41
N GLU A 120 7.98 13.74 -2.67
CA GLU A 120 8.39 14.90 -3.45
C GLU A 120 7.95 16.22 -2.78
N HIS A 121 6.69 16.31 -2.32
CA HIS A 121 6.16 17.46 -1.61
C HIS A 121 6.94 17.75 -0.31
N PHE A 122 7.34 16.70 0.44
CA PHE A 122 8.13 16.84 1.66
C PHE A 122 9.64 16.95 1.41
N GLY A 123 10.09 17.03 0.15
CA GLY A 123 11.47 17.34 -0.24
C GLY A 123 12.41 16.15 -0.25
N ASP A 124 11.92 14.93 -0.44
CA ASP A 124 12.77 13.77 -0.68
C ASP A 124 13.37 13.83 -2.09
N PRO A 125 14.71 13.90 -2.26
CA PRO A 125 15.34 13.92 -3.58
C PRO A 125 15.14 12.61 -4.35
N ASP A 126 14.91 11.50 -3.64
CA ASP A 126 14.79 10.14 -4.18
C ASP A 126 13.37 9.58 -4.04
N SER A 127 12.35 10.45 -4.20
CA SER A 127 10.93 10.13 -3.99
C SER A 127 10.43 8.89 -4.76
N GLY A 128 11.04 8.57 -5.89
CA GLY A 128 10.75 7.39 -6.70
C GLY A 128 11.41 6.11 -6.21
N GLU A 129 12.50 6.16 -5.43
CA GLU A 129 13.34 5.00 -5.13
C GLU A 129 12.90 4.24 -3.88
N GLY A 130 13.21 2.94 -3.83
CA GLY A 130 13.01 2.06 -2.68
C GLY A 130 11.70 1.28 -2.70
N THR A 131 11.57 0.38 -1.71
CA THR A 131 10.37 -0.45 -1.53
C THR A 131 9.19 0.40 -1.02
N PRO A 132 7.93 -0.03 -1.20
CA PRO A 132 6.77 0.66 -0.63
C PRO A 132 6.91 0.89 0.89
N TRP A 133 7.36 -0.12 1.64
CA TRP A 133 7.63 0.02 3.08
C TRP A 133 8.67 1.11 3.39
N GLY A 134 9.82 1.06 2.73
CA GLY A 134 10.90 2.04 2.92
C GLY A 134 10.46 3.47 2.57
N LYS A 135 9.65 3.64 1.53
CA LYS A 135 9.03 4.92 1.17
C LYS A 135 8.11 5.44 2.28
N GLY A 136 7.28 4.56 2.85
CA GLY A 136 6.39 4.88 3.97
C GLY A 136 7.16 5.36 5.20
N GLU A 137 8.24 4.66 5.59
CA GLU A 137 9.12 5.06 6.70
C GLU A 137 9.82 6.40 6.44
N ARG A 138 10.32 6.64 5.21
CA ARG A 138 10.94 7.92 4.85
C ARG A 138 9.94 9.07 4.90
N LEU A 139 8.71 8.85 4.37
CA LEU A 139 7.65 9.85 4.43
C LEU A 139 7.28 10.18 5.88
N ALA A 140 7.12 9.19 6.72
CA ALA A 140 6.80 9.39 8.13
C ALA A 140 7.86 10.24 8.83
N ARG A 141 9.15 9.98 8.58
CA ARG A 141 10.27 10.75 9.15
C ARG A 141 10.30 12.19 8.64
N LEU A 142 10.19 12.40 7.30
CA LEU A 142 10.28 13.73 6.69
C LEU A 142 9.08 14.61 7.05
N ALA A 143 7.88 14.07 6.92
CA ALA A 143 6.64 14.78 7.23
C ALA A 143 6.41 14.90 8.74
N GLY A 144 6.78 13.87 9.52
CA GLY A 144 6.63 13.84 10.98
C GLY A 144 7.55 14.83 11.71
N ALA A 145 8.73 15.14 11.16
CA ALA A 145 9.63 16.17 11.69
C ALA A 145 9.05 17.59 11.58
N GLN A 146 7.97 17.78 10.84
CA GLN A 146 7.32 19.04 10.60
C GLN A 146 5.90 19.03 11.20
N ARG A 147 5.38 20.22 11.56
CA ARG A 147 3.99 20.37 11.96
C ARG A 147 3.10 20.38 10.71
N ALA A 148 2.90 19.18 10.13
CA ALA A 148 2.19 18.99 8.87
C ALA A 148 0.74 18.55 9.10
N ILE A 149 -0.14 18.93 8.16
CA ILE A 149 -1.50 18.41 8.03
C ILE A 149 -1.51 17.48 6.82
N LEU A 150 -1.82 16.19 7.03
CA LEU A 150 -2.02 15.23 5.96
C LEU A 150 -3.47 14.76 5.91
N ILE A 151 -4.07 14.82 4.71
CA ILE A 151 -5.43 14.33 4.48
C ILE A 151 -5.35 13.13 3.54
N LEU A 152 -5.78 11.98 4.03
CA LEU A 152 -5.80 10.72 3.30
C LEU A 152 -7.25 10.25 3.15
N ASP A 153 -7.89 10.65 2.05
CA ASP A 153 -9.31 10.43 1.84
C ASP A 153 -9.60 9.14 1.08
N GLY A 154 -10.58 8.37 1.58
CA GLY A 154 -11.12 7.21 0.89
C GLY A 154 -10.18 5.99 0.85
N LEU A 155 -9.74 5.46 2.00
CA LEU A 155 -8.81 4.33 2.08
C LEU A 155 -9.40 2.99 1.63
N ASP A 156 -10.68 2.90 1.34
CA ASP A 156 -11.37 1.64 0.97
C ASP A 156 -10.67 0.82 -0.12
N PRO A 157 -10.06 1.42 -1.18
CA PRO A 157 -9.36 0.66 -2.20
C PRO A 157 -8.12 -0.07 -1.69
N LEU A 158 -7.54 0.38 -0.57
CA LEU A 158 -6.33 -0.17 0.04
C LEU A 158 -6.64 -1.23 1.11
N GLN A 159 -7.92 -1.52 1.36
CA GLN A 159 -8.38 -2.40 2.43
C GLN A 159 -8.86 -3.75 1.89
N SER A 160 -8.63 -4.79 2.68
CA SER A 160 -9.14 -6.14 2.41
C SER A 160 -10.68 -6.16 2.39
N ARG A 161 -11.22 -6.92 1.45
CA ARG A 161 -12.66 -7.21 1.32
C ARG A 161 -13.00 -8.60 1.84
N ASP A 162 -12.01 -9.41 2.17
CA ASP A 162 -12.19 -10.76 2.66
C ASP A 162 -12.95 -10.76 4.00
N PRO A 163 -13.95 -11.63 4.17
CA PRO A 163 -14.78 -11.64 5.40
C PRO A 163 -13.98 -11.76 6.69
N GLY A 164 -12.87 -12.52 6.69
CA GLY A 164 -12.01 -12.73 7.85
C GLY A 164 -11.09 -11.56 8.20
N ASP A 165 -10.72 -10.75 7.18
CA ASP A 165 -9.75 -9.65 7.28
C ASP A 165 -10.35 -8.30 6.85
N ARG A 166 -11.67 -8.19 6.86
CA ARG A 166 -12.37 -7.03 6.32
C ARG A 166 -11.95 -5.72 6.95
N GLY A 167 -11.52 -4.78 6.10
CA GLY A 167 -11.07 -3.45 6.52
C GLY A 167 -9.60 -3.39 6.91
N ARG A 168 -8.89 -4.52 6.97
CA ARG A 168 -7.44 -4.55 7.17
C ARG A 168 -6.73 -3.88 6.00
N LEU A 169 -5.72 -3.10 6.31
CA LEU A 169 -4.92 -2.41 5.31
C LEU A 169 -4.03 -3.42 4.54
N CYS A 170 -4.16 -3.46 3.20
CA CYS A 170 -3.37 -4.34 2.33
C CYS A 170 -2.06 -3.70 1.86
N ASP A 171 -1.91 -2.39 2.05
CA ASP A 171 -0.78 -1.61 1.54
C ASP A 171 0.34 -1.49 2.60
N PRO A 172 1.54 -2.08 2.35
CA PRO A 172 2.64 -2.03 3.31
C PRO A 172 3.27 -0.64 3.42
N GLY A 173 3.22 0.17 2.37
CA GLY A 173 3.80 1.50 2.37
C GLY A 173 3.01 2.47 3.24
N LEU A 174 1.68 2.46 3.11
CA LEU A 174 0.81 3.26 3.96
C LEU A 174 0.86 2.79 5.42
N GLU A 175 0.95 1.47 5.64
CA GLU A 175 1.10 0.94 6.99
C GLU A 175 2.41 1.37 7.65
N ALA A 176 3.53 1.28 6.95
CA ALA A 176 4.82 1.75 7.45
C ALA A 176 4.78 3.25 7.74
N PHE A 177 4.15 4.05 6.86
CA PHE A 177 3.92 5.46 7.09
C PHE A 177 3.13 5.72 8.38
N MET A 178 1.99 5.07 8.56
CA MET A 178 1.13 5.27 9.74
C MET A 178 1.86 4.88 11.04
N ARG A 179 2.63 3.78 11.04
CA ARG A 179 3.45 3.36 12.20
C ARG A 179 4.55 4.37 12.51
N GLY A 180 5.29 4.78 11.50
CA GLY A 180 6.35 5.80 11.64
C GLY A 180 5.80 7.13 12.12
N TRP A 181 4.62 7.54 11.59
CA TRP A 181 3.93 8.75 12.00
C TRP A 181 3.53 8.75 13.49
N LEU A 182 3.05 7.61 14.00
CA LEU A 182 2.71 7.49 15.42
C LEU A 182 3.92 7.60 16.35
N ARG A 183 5.10 7.14 15.90
CA ARG A 183 6.32 7.21 16.73
C ARG A 183 6.75 8.64 17.02
N GLU A 184 6.81 9.51 16.02
CA GLU A 184 7.58 10.77 16.13
C GLU A 184 6.87 12.02 15.58
N SER A 185 5.63 11.92 15.06
CA SER A 185 5.02 13.05 14.37
C SER A 185 4.70 14.26 15.25
N GLN A 186 5.01 15.44 14.74
CA GLN A 186 4.58 16.75 15.28
C GLN A 186 3.23 17.21 14.67
N GLY A 187 2.77 16.59 13.58
CA GLY A 187 1.59 16.97 12.82
C GLY A 187 0.33 16.18 13.17
N LEU A 188 -0.66 16.26 12.28
CA LEU A 188 -1.92 15.53 12.33
C LEU A 188 -2.19 14.88 10.96
N ALA A 189 -2.46 13.57 10.94
CA ALA A 189 -2.96 12.86 9.79
C ALA A 189 -4.44 12.55 9.95
N ILE A 190 -5.26 12.93 8.96
CA ILE A 190 -6.71 12.71 8.95
C ILE A 190 -7.02 11.72 7.84
N LEU A 191 -7.64 10.60 8.21
CA LEU A 191 -7.94 9.48 7.33
C LEU A 191 -9.46 9.30 7.22
N THR A 192 -9.96 8.96 6.04
CA THR A 192 -11.36 8.55 5.88
C THR A 192 -11.47 7.15 5.29
N SER A 193 -12.45 6.37 5.78
CA SER A 193 -12.73 5.02 5.27
C SER A 193 -14.22 4.70 5.39
N ARG A 194 -14.74 3.83 4.50
CA ARG A 194 -16.10 3.28 4.63
C ARG A 194 -16.14 2.09 5.59
N GLN A 195 -15.02 1.44 5.80
CA GLN A 195 -14.89 0.25 6.62
C GLN A 195 -14.12 0.59 7.90
N PRO A 196 -14.37 -0.13 9.01
CA PRO A 196 -13.49 -0.07 10.16
C PRO A 196 -12.05 -0.37 9.78
N MET A 197 -11.11 0.10 10.58
CA MET A 197 -9.69 -0.20 10.42
C MET A 197 -9.23 -1.06 11.61
N PRO A 198 -9.41 -2.40 11.54
CA PRO A 198 -8.98 -3.30 12.61
C PRO A 198 -7.46 -3.16 12.82
N GLY A 199 -7.04 -3.26 14.09
CA GLY A 199 -5.63 -3.09 14.47
C GLY A 199 -5.17 -1.64 14.61
N TRP A 200 -6.01 -0.62 14.28
CA TRP A 200 -5.71 0.79 14.49
C TRP A 200 -6.53 1.43 15.61
N SER A 201 -7.73 0.89 15.88
CA SER A 201 -8.54 1.33 17.02
C SER A 201 -7.90 0.93 18.34
N GLY A 202 -7.89 1.87 19.31
CA GLY A 202 -7.33 1.63 20.65
C GLY A 202 -5.82 1.80 20.77
N ARG A 203 -5.12 2.17 19.70
CA ARG A 203 -3.69 2.52 19.77
C ARG A 203 -3.49 3.92 20.34
N ASP A 204 -2.44 4.10 21.11
CA ASP A 204 -2.02 5.41 21.60
C ASP A 204 -1.74 6.35 20.41
N GLY A 205 -2.26 7.57 20.49
CA GLY A 205 -2.15 8.56 19.42
C GLY A 205 -3.09 8.34 18.23
N VAL A 206 -4.01 7.37 18.27
CA VAL A 206 -5.06 7.17 17.25
C VAL A 206 -6.43 7.45 17.85
N ALA A 207 -7.19 8.35 17.20
CA ALA A 207 -8.60 8.57 17.52
C ALA A 207 -9.48 8.13 16.35
N VAL A 208 -10.43 7.25 16.61
CA VAL A 208 -11.41 6.78 15.61
C VAL A 208 -12.75 7.43 15.90
N ARG A 209 -13.40 7.98 14.88
CA ARG A 209 -14.72 8.62 14.94
C ARG A 209 -15.62 8.04 13.85
N GLU A 210 -16.76 7.54 14.23
CA GLU A 210 -17.79 7.12 13.28
C GLU A 210 -18.62 8.32 12.84
N VAL A 211 -18.66 8.58 11.52
CA VAL A 211 -19.55 9.55 10.90
C VAL A 211 -20.81 8.80 10.48
N GLY A 212 -21.76 8.77 11.37
CA GLY A 212 -23.06 8.12 11.16
C GLY A 212 -23.91 8.85 10.11
N LEU A 213 -25.12 8.38 9.93
CA LEU A 213 -26.14 9.07 9.17
C LEU A 213 -26.47 10.41 9.83
N LEU A 214 -27.06 11.36 9.12
CA LEU A 214 -27.58 12.60 9.71
C LEU A 214 -28.72 12.27 10.68
N ASP A 215 -28.98 13.12 11.67
CA ASP A 215 -30.24 13.07 12.36
C ASP A 215 -31.37 13.65 11.47
N VAL A 216 -32.60 13.41 11.83
CA VAL A 216 -33.78 13.84 11.04
C VAL A 216 -33.81 15.35 10.87
N GLN A 217 -33.42 16.12 11.90
CA GLN A 217 -33.41 17.58 11.89
C GLN A 217 -32.31 18.11 10.94
N ALA A 218 -31.13 17.51 10.95
CA ALA A 218 -30.08 17.83 9.98
C ALA A 218 -30.48 17.46 8.55
N GLY A 219 -31.16 16.32 8.37
CA GLY A 219 -31.76 15.92 7.08
C GLY A 219 -32.77 16.93 6.56
N ARG A 220 -33.70 17.38 7.43
CA ARG A 220 -34.63 18.46 7.13
C ARG A 220 -33.90 19.75 6.73
N SER A 221 -32.89 20.14 7.51
CA SER A 221 -32.10 21.36 7.26
C SER A 221 -31.36 21.29 5.91
N LEU A 222 -30.84 20.12 5.55
CA LEU A 222 -30.22 19.87 4.25
C LEU A 222 -31.24 20.04 3.11
N LEU A 223 -32.41 19.40 3.20
CA LEU A 223 -33.46 19.51 2.18
C LEU A 223 -33.91 20.95 1.99
N ARG A 224 -34.14 21.68 3.10
CA ARG A 224 -34.51 23.11 3.08
C ARG A 224 -33.40 23.98 2.50
N GLY A 225 -32.14 23.74 2.92
CA GLY A 225 -30.96 24.46 2.39
C GLY A 225 -30.72 24.18 0.89
N ALA A 226 -31.13 23.01 0.42
CA ALA A 226 -31.11 22.66 -1.00
C ALA A 226 -32.33 23.21 -1.79
N GLY A 227 -33.24 23.97 -1.16
CA GLY A 227 -34.36 24.65 -1.80
C GLY A 227 -35.59 23.77 -1.99
N VAL A 228 -35.75 22.70 -1.19
CA VAL A 228 -37.02 21.94 -1.12
C VAL A 228 -37.98 22.64 -0.15
N ASN A 229 -39.19 22.99 -0.65
CA ASN A 229 -40.21 23.66 0.11
C ASN A 229 -41.26 22.68 0.65
N GLY A 230 -41.55 22.76 1.93
CA GLY A 230 -42.55 21.93 2.64
C GLY A 230 -42.60 22.29 4.11
N THR A 231 -43.59 21.75 4.83
CA THR A 231 -43.62 21.87 6.28
C THR A 231 -42.46 21.10 6.91
N ASP A 232 -42.14 21.39 8.18
CA ASP A 232 -41.11 20.65 8.90
C ASP A 232 -41.39 19.14 8.92
N ALA A 233 -42.67 18.77 9.15
CA ALA A 233 -43.12 17.39 9.18
C ALA A 233 -42.98 16.70 7.82
N ASP A 234 -43.27 17.39 6.71
CA ASP A 234 -43.11 16.81 5.38
C ASP A 234 -41.64 16.53 5.04
N LEU A 235 -40.75 17.49 5.35
CA LEU A 235 -39.31 17.35 5.12
C LEU A 235 -38.66 16.29 6.02
N GLU A 236 -39.11 16.18 7.26
CA GLU A 236 -38.70 15.12 8.20
C GLU A 236 -39.15 13.75 7.71
N ALA A 237 -40.40 13.60 7.29
CA ALA A 237 -40.92 12.36 6.70
C ALA A 237 -40.15 11.97 5.43
N LEU A 238 -39.78 12.94 4.59
CA LEU A 238 -38.97 12.71 3.39
C LEU A 238 -37.55 12.25 3.77
N ALA A 239 -36.92 12.88 4.77
CA ALA A 239 -35.61 12.49 5.28
C ALA A 239 -35.61 11.07 5.86
N GLU A 240 -36.61 10.70 6.62
CA GLU A 240 -36.76 9.34 7.16
C GLU A 240 -36.96 8.30 6.07
N ARG A 241 -37.77 8.58 5.07
CA ARG A 241 -38.10 7.67 3.95
C ARG A 241 -36.87 7.27 3.11
N PHE A 242 -36.00 8.24 2.82
CA PHE A 242 -34.78 8.02 2.04
C PHE A 242 -33.58 7.65 2.92
N GLY A 243 -33.80 7.47 4.21
CA GLY A 243 -32.75 7.37 5.22
C GLY A 243 -31.98 8.70 5.30
N PRO A 244 -31.50 9.12 6.46
CA PRO A 244 -30.79 10.40 6.59
C PRO A 244 -29.34 10.31 6.08
N ASN A 245 -29.17 9.71 4.90
CA ASN A 245 -27.91 9.71 4.16
C ASN A 245 -27.77 11.04 3.41
N ALA A 246 -26.75 11.82 3.74
CA ALA A 246 -26.55 13.16 3.18
C ALA A 246 -26.54 13.17 1.64
N PHE A 247 -25.87 12.19 1.01
CA PHE A 247 -25.79 12.11 -0.46
C PHE A 247 -27.13 11.76 -1.09
N ALA A 248 -27.88 10.79 -0.52
CA ALA A 248 -29.21 10.44 -1.01
C ALA A 248 -30.17 11.63 -0.93
N LEU A 249 -30.18 12.34 0.19
CA LEU A 249 -31.03 13.53 0.36
C LEU A 249 -30.65 14.66 -0.60
N THR A 250 -29.36 14.86 -0.88
CA THR A 250 -28.90 15.84 -1.88
C THR A 250 -29.43 15.50 -3.27
N LEU A 251 -29.37 14.23 -3.68
CA LEU A 251 -29.92 13.78 -4.96
C LEU A 251 -31.45 13.90 -5.02
N VAL A 252 -32.15 13.56 -3.92
CA VAL A 252 -33.62 13.73 -3.82
C VAL A 252 -33.99 15.19 -3.98
N ALA A 253 -33.30 16.10 -3.30
CA ALA A 253 -33.52 17.53 -3.44
C ALA A 253 -33.30 18.03 -4.88
N SER A 254 -32.23 17.55 -5.53
CA SER A 254 -31.92 17.86 -6.94
C SER A 254 -33.02 17.37 -7.88
N TYR A 255 -33.52 16.15 -7.67
CA TYR A 255 -34.63 15.60 -8.45
C TYR A 255 -35.92 16.43 -8.30
N LEU A 256 -36.30 16.76 -7.06
CA LEU A 256 -37.51 17.52 -6.79
C LEU A 256 -37.45 18.90 -7.44
N ARG A 257 -36.34 19.59 -7.36
CA ARG A 257 -36.10 20.88 -8.01
C ARG A 257 -36.09 20.84 -9.52
N GLU A 258 -35.59 19.77 -10.10
CA GLU A 258 -35.60 19.55 -11.56
C GLU A 258 -37.06 19.37 -12.07
N LYS A 259 -37.91 18.68 -11.28
CA LYS A 259 -39.32 18.49 -11.62
C LYS A 259 -40.21 19.67 -11.30
N ASP A 260 -39.91 20.37 -10.22
CA ASP A 260 -40.60 21.58 -9.80
C ASP A 260 -39.59 22.65 -9.38
N PRO A 261 -39.28 23.64 -10.26
CA PRO A 261 -38.35 24.73 -9.95
C PRO A 261 -38.77 25.54 -8.73
N GLY A 262 -40.03 25.53 -8.33
CA GLY A 262 -40.53 26.10 -7.10
C GLY A 262 -40.20 25.31 -5.84
N GLY A 263 -39.59 24.11 -5.98
CA GLY A 263 -39.16 23.25 -4.86
C GLY A 263 -40.27 22.53 -4.13
N GLY A 264 -41.49 22.45 -4.69
CA GLY A 264 -42.64 21.77 -4.09
C GLY A 264 -42.48 20.26 -4.05
N LEU A 265 -43.23 19.61 -3.17
CA LEU A 265 -43.22 18.16 -2.95
C LEU A 265 -44.10 17.37 -3.96
N GLY A 266 -44.69 18.05 -4.96
CA GLY A 266 -45.62 17.41 -5.91
C GLY A 266 -45.10 16.20 -6.66
N ALA A 267 -43.79 16.11 -6.88
CA ALA A 267 -43.13 15.00 -7.52
C ALA A 267 -42.71 13.87 -6.55
N GLU A 268 -42.96 14.01 -5.25
CA GLU A 268 -42.55 13.06 -4.20
C GLU A 268 -43.13 11.65 -4.43
N ARG A 269 -44.39 11.53 -4.87
CA ARG A 269 -45.08 10.25 -5.13
C ARG A 269 -44.39 9.41 -6.21
N ALA A 270 -43.65 10.03 -7.13
CA ALA A 270 -42.88 9.30 -8.13
C ALA A 270 -41.71 8.54 -7.52
N LEU A 271 -41.11 9.08 -6.44
CA LEU A 271 -39.99 8.49 -5.71
C LEU A 271 -40.35 7.15 -5.03
N GLU A 272 -41.65 6.97 -4.67
CA GLU A 272 -42.13 5.75 -4.00
C GLU A 272 -42.05 4.50 -4.90
N ARG A 273 -42.06 4.70 -6.19
CA ARG A 273 -42.08 3.61 -7.21
C ARG A 273 -40.69 3.21 -7.69
N TRP A 274 -39.62 3.89 -7.23
CA TRP A 274 -38.28 3.61 -7.70
C TRP A 274 -37.75 2.33 -7.06
N PRO A 275 -37.26 1.37 -7.88
CA PRO A 275 -36.65 0.15 -7.38
C PRO A 275 -35.25 0.42 -6.83
N GLY A 276 -34.81 -0.35 -5.85
CA GLY A 276 -33.46 -0.28 -5.26
C GLY A 276 -33.41 -0.92 -3.89
N ARG A 277 -32.26 -1.49 -3.53
CA ARG A 277 -32.03 -2.19 -2.26
C ARG A 277 -31.75 -1.23 -1.11
N ASP A 278 -31.11 -0.13 -1.41
CA ASP A 278 -30.77 0.92 -0.43
C ASP A 278 -31.24 2.31 -0.92
N PRO A 279 -31.30 3.32 -0.07
CA PRO A 279 -31.79 4.66 -0.43
C PRO A 279 -31.01 5.30 -1.59
N VAL A 280 -29.68 5.15 -1.63
CA VAL A 280 -28.85 5.75 -2.69
C VAL A 280 -29.10 5.07 -4.03
N GLU A 281 -29.12 3.74 -4.07
CA GLU A 281 -29.41 2.96 -5.28
C GLU A 281 -30.78 3.30 -5.85
N ARG A 282 -31.80 3.44 -4.96
CA ARG A 282 -33.16 3.84 -5.34
C ARG A 282 -33.19 5.20 -6.04
N VAL A 283 -32.48 6.18 -5.46
CA VAL A 283 -32.45 7.53 -6.04
C VAL A 283 -31.67 7.55 -7.36
N LEU A 284 -30.55 6.84 -7.45
CA LEU A 284 -29.78 6.75 -8.70
C LEU A 284 -30.59 6.08 -9.83
N THR A 285 -31.36 5.04 -9.53
CA THR A 285 -32.30 4.43 -10.50
C THR A 285 -33.37 5.42 -10.94
N GLY A 286 -33.85 6.24 -10.02
CA GLY A 286 -34.79 7.32 -10.35
C GLY A 286 -34.18 8.40 -11.24
N MET A 287 -32.92 8.75 -11.00
CA MET A 287 -32.19 9.67 -11.89
C MET A 287 -31.98 9.07 -13.28
N GLU A 288 -31.69 7.76 -13.37
CA GLU A 288 -31.61 7.05 -14.65
C GLU A 288 -32.93 7.16 -15.43
N ILE A 289 -34.07 6.94 -14.76
CA ILE A 289 -35.41 7.08 -15.37
C ILE A 289 -35.65 8.55 -15.79
N LEU A 290 -35.28 9.51 -14.96
CA LEU A 290 -35.43 10.93 -15.26
C LEU A 290 -34.67 11.34 -16.54
N LEU A 291 -33.45 10.83 -16.69
CA LEU A 291 -32.53 11.16 -17.76
C LEU A 291 -32.64 10.20 -18.97
N SER A 292 -33.59 9.27 -18.92
CA SER A 292 -33.78 8.32 -20.01
C SER A 292 -34.02 9.05 -21.33
N GLY A 293 -33.28 8.65 -22.35
CA GLY A 293 -33.38 9.25 -23.67
C GLY A 293 -32.73 10.61 -23.84
N SER A 294 -31.89 11.01 -22.89
CA SER A 294 -31.12 12.29 -22.93
C SER A 294 -29.60 12.06 -23.04
N PRO A 295 -28.81 13.03 -23.53
CA PRO A 295 -27.38 12.93 -23.63
C PRO A 295 -26.70 12.87 -22.23
N GLU A 296 -27.35 13.36 -21.20
CA GLU A 296 -26.87 13.25 -19.81
C GLU A 296 -26.72 11.81 -19.36
N LEU A 297 -27.65 10.91 -19.80
CA LEU A 297 -27.55 9.49 -19.48
C LEU A 297 -26.34 8.84 -20.18
N ASP A 298 -26.07 9.22 -21.43
CA ASP A 298 -24.88 8.79 -22.16
C ASP A 298 -23.61 9.20 -21.40
N VAL A 299 -23.55 10.46 -20.92
CA VAL A 299 -22.42 10.96 -20.13
C VAL A 299 -22.23 10.17 -18.83
N LEU A 300 -23.31 9.85 -18.10
CA LEU A 300 -23.22 9.07 -16.87
C LEU A 300 -22.74 7.63 -17.15
N ASN A 301 -23.18 7.03 -18.22
CA ASN A 301 -22.71 5.72 -18.68
C ASN A 301 -21.22 5.77 -19.08
N MET A 302 -20.78 6.84 -19.78
CA MET A 302 -19.37 7.07 -20.08
C MET A 302 -18.54 7.21 -18.79
N ILE A 303 -19.01 8.03 -17.83
CA ILE A 303 -18.36 8.21 -16.53
C ILE A 303 -18.27 6.90 -15.74
N GLY A 304 -19.24 6.00 -15.92
CA GLY A 304 -19.25 4.65 -15.35
C GLY A 304 -18.10 3.75 -15.83
N LEU A 305 -17.38 4.09 -16.90
CA LEU A 305 -16.19 3.38 -17.37
C LEU A 305 -14.94 3.73 -16.54
N PHE A 306 -14.93 4.89 -15.86
CA PHE A 306 -13.75 5.40 -15.18
C PHE A 306 -13.67 4.98 -13.71
N ASP A 307 -12.52 4.48 -13.30
CA ASP A 307 -12.22 4.22 -11.90
C ASP A 307 -11.91 5.51 -11.13
N GLY A 308 -11.28 6.48 -11.80
CA GLY A 308 -10.90 7.80 -11.32
C GLY A 308 -11.71 8.96 -11.90
N PRO A 309 -11.20 10.20 -11.81
CA PRO A 309 -11.75 11.34 -12.53
C PRO A 309 -11.69 11.10 -14.04
N ALA A 310 -12.70 11.52 -14.75
CA ALA A 310 -12.71 11.44 -16.20
C ALA A 310 -11.95 12.66 -16.79
N ASP A 311 -10.86 12.39 -17.50
CA ASP A 311 -10.13 13.40 -18.26
C ASP A 311 -10.90 13.85 -19.49
N GLY A 312 -10.84 15.14 -19.81
CA GLY A 312 -11.55 15.72 -20.96
C GLY A 312 -11.13 15.11 -22.29
N GLY A 313 -9.86 14.72 -22.45
CA GLY A 313 -9.37 14.02 -23.64
C GLY A 313 -9.98 12.64 -23.79
N CYS A 314 -10.08 11.88 -22.70
CA CYS A 314 -10.76 10.58 -22.66
C CYS A 314 -12.26 10.70 -22.98
N LEU A 315 -12.96 11.70 -22.41
CA LEU A 315 -14.36 11.96 -22.73
C LEU A 315 -14.54 12.37 -24.20
N ALA A 316 -13.62 13.17 -24.75
CA ALA A 316 -13.64 13.53 -26.15
C ALA A 316 -13.43 12.31 -27.07
N ALA A 317 -12.49 11.41 -26.71
CA ALA A 317 -12.27 10.17 -27.44
C ALA A 317 -13.51 9.26 -27.45
N LEU A 318 -14.22 9.14 -26.32
CA LEU A 318 -15.47 8.37 -26.29
C LEU A 318 -16.57 8.97 -27.17
N ARG A 319 -16.61 10.31 -27.33
CA ARG A 319 -17.60 11.04 -28.14
C ARG A 319 -17.27 11.10 -29.62
N MET A 320 -16.12 10.59 -30.05
CA MET A 320 -15.75 10.61 -31.47
C MET A 320 -16.71 9.77 -32.31
N GLU A 321 -17.01 10.24 -33.52
CA GLU A 321 -17.71 9.46 -34.53
C GLU A 321 -16.89 8.25 -34.99
N PRO A 322 -17.49 7.10 -35.27
CA PRO A 322 -18.93 6.81 -35.17
C PRO A 322 -19.38 6.62 -33.70
N ALA A 323 -20.61 6.95 -33.38
CA ALA A 323 -21.19 6.73 -32.05
C ALA A 323 -21.07 5.25 -31.64
N ILE A 324 -20.89 5.00 -30.32
CA ILE A 324 -20.97 3.66 -29.75
C ILE A 324 -22.43 3.36 -29.40
N PRO A 325 -23.09 2.42 -30.09
CA PRO A 325 -24.51 2.14 -29.86
C PRO A 325 -24.81 1.72 -28.42
N GLY A 326 -25.71 2.46 -27.77
CA GLY A 326 -26.09 2.23 -26.37
C GLY A 326 -25.12 2.84 -25.33
N LEU A 327 -24.12 3.62 -25.75
CA LEU A 327 -23.24 4.38 -24.86
C LEU A 327 -23.15 5.86 -25.21
N THR A 328 -23.01 6.21 -26.49
CA THR A 328 -22.78 7.60 -26.93
C THR A 328 -23.73 8.05 -28.02
N ASP A 329 -24.89 7.42 -28.13
CA ASP A 329 -25.87 7.65 -29.24
C ASP A 329 -26.25 9.12 -29.41
N ARG A 330 -26.30 9.89 -28.31
CA ARG A 330 -26.72 11.30 -28.29
C ARG A 330 -25.58 12.26 -27.97
N ALA A 331 -24.49 11.73 -27.32
CA ALA A 331 -23.35 12.53 -26.96
C ALA A 331 -22.30 12.62 -28.09
N ALA A 332 -22.27 11.66 -29.02
CA ALA A 332 -21.34 11.68 -30.16
C ALA A 332 -21.68 12.82 -31.10
N GLY A 333 -20.64 13.48 -31.64
CA GLY A 333 -20.80 14.61 -32.58
C GLY A 333 -21.45 15.86 -32.00
N MET A 334 -21.76 15.91 -30.70
CA MET A 334 -22.34 17.11 -30.08
C MET A 334 -21.36 18.28 -30.10
N ASP A 335 -21.83 19.48 -30.39
CA ASP A 335 -21.02 20.71 -30.34
C ASP A 335 -20.61 21.12 -28.89
N ASP A 336 -19.63 21.99 -28.77
CA ASP A 336 -19.10 22.40 -27.48
C ASP A 336 -20.14 23.11 -26.58
N PRO A 337 -21.03 24.01 -27.09
CA PRO A 337 -22.10 24.60 -26.27
C PRO A 337 -23.09 23.57 -25.75
N GLY A 338 -23.51 22.63 -26.59
CA GLY A 338 -24.41 21.54 -26.19
C GLY A 338 -23.76 20.65 -25.12
N TRP A 339 -22.50 20.29 -25.33
CA TRP A 339 -21.73 19.52 -24.37
C TRP A 339 -21.59 20.23 -23.02
N ALA A 340 -21.25 21.50 -23.02
CA ALA A 340 -21.16 22.30 -21.80
C ALA A 340 -22.49 22.34 -21.04
N GLY A 341 -23.62 22.51 -21.76
CA GLY A 341 -24.96 22.50 -21.17
C GLY A 341 -25.33 21.16 -20.50
N VAL A 342 -24.94 20.05 -21.11
CA VAL A 342 -25.12 18.69 -20.54
C VAL A 342 -24.33 18.54 -19.23
N LEU A 343 -23.05 18.91 -19.23
CA LEU A 343 -22.21 18.84 -18.04
C LEU A 343 -22.73 19.74 -16.91
N GLU A 344 -23.13 20.99 -17.24
CA GLU A 344 -23.70 21.94 -16.26
C GLU A 344 -25.01 21.41 -15.64
N ARG A 345 -25.85 20.73 -16.42
CA ARG A 345 -27.06 20.10 -15.89
C ARG A 345 -26.75 18.96 -14.93
N LEU A 346 -25.80 18.09 -15.29
CA LEU A 346 -25.35 17.01 -14.41
C LEU A 346 -24.72 17.54 -13.11
N GLU A 347 -23.98 18.65 -13.18
CA GLU A 347 -23.41 19.28 -12.00
C GLU A 347 -24.50 19.89 -11.09
N ARG A 348 -25.52 20.54 -11.66
CA ARG A 348 -26.71 21.01 -10.90
C ARG A 348 -27.48 19.86 -10.25
N LEU A 349 -27.48 18.68 -10.85
CA LEU A 349 -28.07 17.47 -10.27
C LEU A 349 -27.18 16.78 -9.23
N HIS A 350 -26.01 17.33 -8.93
CA HIS A 350 -25.00 16.79 -8.00
C HIS A 350 -24.51 15.37 -8.36
N LEU A 351 -24.60 14.99 -9.64
CA LEU A 351 -24.13 13.71 -10.16
C LEU A 351 -22.65 13.77 -10.57
N ILE A 352 -22.18 14.96 -10.92
CA ILE A 352 -20.78 15.24 -11.25
C ILE A 352 -20.31 16.57 -10.61
N THR A 353 -19.01 16.77 -10.62
CA THR A 353 -18.35 18.06 -10.34
C THR A 353 -17.36 18.35 -11.44
N ILE A 354 -17.35 19.56 -11.95
CA ILE A 354 -16.48 20.00 -13.05
C ILE A 354 -15.31 20.79 -12.49
N ARG A 355 -14.09 20.39 -12.86
CA ARG A 355 -12.87 21.14 -12.56
C ARG A 355 -12.15 21.50 -13.85
N ARG A 356 -11.70 22.73 -13.93
CA ARG A 356 -10.81 23.19 -15.01
C ARG A 356 -9.48 23.59 -14.37
N THR A 357 -8.42 22.85 -14.67
CA THR A 357 -7.09 23.25 -14.24
C THR A 357 -6.61 24.39 -15.13
N ALA A 358 -6.06 25.46 -14.53
CA ALA A 358 -5.41 26.51 -15.30
C ALA A 358 -4.27 25.88 -16.10
N ALA A 359 -4.06 26.34 -17.35
CA ALA A 359 -2.92 25.93 -18.14
C ALA A 359 -1.64 26.29 -17.35
N GLU A 360 -0.80 25.30 -17.04
CA GLU A 360 0.49 25.54 -16.39
C GLU A 360 1.27 26.57 -17.21
N ALA A 361 1.66 27.68 -16.56
CA ALA A 361 2.58 28.62 -17.18
C ALA A 361 3.87 27.86 -17.49
N PRO A 362 4.34 27.84 -18.76
CA PRO A 362 5.47 27.02 -19.14
C PRO A 362 6.70 27.38 -18.31
N SER A 363 7.24 26.41 -17.57
CA SER A 363 8.45 26.59 -16.78
C SER A 363 9.57 27.07 -17.69
N TRP A 364 10.55 27.81 -17.16
CA TRP A 364 11.69 28.33 -17.94
C TRP A 364 12.44 27.19 -18.68
N LYS A 365 12.45 25.97 -18.13
CA LYS A 365 13.03 24.76 -18.78
C LYS A 365 12.23 24.33 -20.02
N SER A 366 10.90 24.48 -20.00
CA SER A 366 10.06 24.14 -21.16
C SER A 366 10.16 25.20 -22.27
N ARG A 367 10.51 26.47 -21.94
CA ARG A 367 10.76 27.54 -22.95
C ARG A 367 12.04 27.28 -23.74
N LEU A 368 13.07 26.67 -23.12
CA LEU A 368 14.33 26.34 -23.80
C LEU A 368 14.15 25.17 -24.79
N LEU A 369 13.31 24.17 -24.44
CA LEU A 369 13.02 23.02 -25.29
C LEU A 369 12.05 23.32 -26.44
N LYS A 370 11.24 24.40 -26.37
CA LYS A 370 10.34 24.82 -27.45
C LYS A 370 11.07 25.36 -28.69
N LYS A 371 12.33 25.74 -28.58
CA LYS A 371 13.12 26.20 -29.74
C LYS A 371 13.58 25.08 -30.70
N ILE A 372 13.39 23.80 -30.33
CA ILE A 372 13.88 22.65 -31.13
C ILE A 372 12.74 21.80 -31.74
N ARG A 373 11.45 22.14 -31.48
CA ARG A 373 10.32 21.32 -31.96
C ARG A 373 9.38 22.08 -32.88
N PHE A 374 9.71 22.11 -34.16
CA PHE A 374 8.72 22.20 -35.23
C PHE A 374 8.06 20.80 -35.38
N LEU A 375 6.73 20.78 -35.44
CA LEU A 375 5.88 19.60 -35.64
C LEU A 375 5.26 18.96 -34.35
N HIS A 376 4.29 19.66 -33.77
CA HIS A 376 3.16 18.98 -33.11
C HIS A 376 1.95 19.94 -33.05
N PRO A 377 0.68 19.46 -33.17
CA PRO A 377 -0.49 20.32 -33.25
C PRO A 377 -0.69 21.09 -31.94
N ARG A 378 -1.22 22.31 -32.09
CA ARG A 378 -1.54 23.22 -30.98
C ARG A 378 -2.36 22.53 -29.90
N LYS A 379 -1.83 22.44 -28.68
CA LYS A 379 -2.66 22.30 -27.49
C LYS A 379 -3.40 23.62 -27.32
N ASP A 380 -4.72 23.54 -27.26
CA ASP A 380 -5.60 24.66 -27.01
C ASP A 380 -5.24 25.36 -25.70
N ALA A 381 -5.38 26.70 -25.70
CA ALA A 381 -5.06 27.55 -24.56
C ALA A 381 -6.14 27.51 -23.43
N GLY A 382 -6.99 26.48 -23.41
CA GLY A 382 -7.95 26.20 -22.36
C GLY A 382 -7.40 25.14 -21.39
N GLY A 383 -7.53 25.36 -20.08
CA GLY A 383 -7.12 24.41 -19.06
C GLY A 383 -7.76 23.02 -19.24
N THR A 384 -7.11 21.97 -18.74
CA THR A 384 -7.60 20.60 -18.86
C THR A 384 -8.93 20.44 -18.09
N LEU A 385 -9.96 19.96 -18.79
CA LEU A 385 -11.25 19.63 -18.21
C LEU A 385 -11.12 18.32 -17.43
N ILE A 386 -11.54 18.28 -16.19
CA ILE A 386 -11.64 17.08 -15.37
C ILE A 386 -13.06 16.99 -14.83
N VAL A 387 -13.70 15.86 -15.05
CA VAL A 387 -15.05 15.56 -14.54
C VAL A 387 -14.94 14.52 -13.43
N GLU A 388 -15.25 14.93 -12.22
CA GLU A 388 -15.33 14.02 -11.06
C GLU A 388 -16.78 13.58 -10.84
N SER A 389 -16.96 12.36 -10.35
CA SER A 389 -18.27 11.85 -9.95
C SER A 389 -18.14 10.99 -8.72
N PRO A 390 -19.10 11.04 -7.78
CA PRO A 390 -19.10 10.17 -6.62
C PRO A 390 -18.99 8.69 -7.02
N ARG A 391 -18.19 7.91 -6.26
CA ARG A 391 -17.99 6.47 -6.57
C ARG A 391 -19.31 5.69 -6.66
N LEU A 392 -20.30 6.07 -5.85
CA LEU A 392 -21.63 5.43 -5.90
C LEU A 392 -22.31 5.61 -7.25
N VAL A 393 -22.20 6.81 -7.85
CA VAL A 393 -22.71 7.11 -9.20
C VAL A 393 -21.96 6.30 -10.24
N LYS A 394 -20.63 6.37 -10.27
CA LYS A 394 -19.80 5.62 -11.22
C LYS A 394 -20.08 4.11 -11.15
N SER A 395 -20.13 3.54 -9.96
CA SER A 395 -20.40 2.11 -9.76
C SER A 395 -21.81 1.72 -10.24
N HIS A 396 -22.81 2.58 -10.02
CA HIS A 396 -24.19 2.33 -10.47
C HIS A 396 -24.26 2.27 -12.00
N PHE A 397 -23.85 3.34 -12.68
CA PHE A 397 -23.97 3.43 -14.15
C PHE A 397 -23.01 2.49 -14.86
N GLY A 398 -21.79 2.27 -14.37
CA GLY A 398 -20.84 1.30 -14.94
C GLY A 398 -21.34 -0.13 -14.85
N ARG A 399 -21.94 -0.53 -13.72
CA ARG A 399 -22.58 -1.84 -13.57
C ARG A 399 -23.76 -2.00 -14.52
N GLN A 400 -24.66 -1.02 -14.58
CA GLN A 400 -25.81 -1.04 -15.46
C GLN A 400 -25.41 -1.16 -16.94
N LEU A 401 -24.42 -0.39 -17.39
CA LEU A 401 -23.90 -0.47 -18.75
C LEU A 401 -23.35 -1.87 -19.05
N ARG A 402 -22.53 -2.41 -18.16
CA ARG A 402 -21.93 -3.74 -18.33
C ARG A 402 -22.95 -4.86 -18.40
N GLU A 403 -23.99 -4.80 -17.56
CA GLU A 403 -25.04 -5.82 -17.48
C GLU A 403 -26.01 -5.74 -18.65
N ARG A 404 -26.42 -4.54 -19.09
CA ARG A 404 -27.42 -4.34 -20.13
C ARG A 404 -26.84 -4.30 -21.54
N ASN A 405 -25.62 -3.78 -21.69
CA ASN A 405 -24.96 -3.67 -23.01
C ASN A 405 -23.46 -3.94 -22.88
N SER A 406 -23.08 -5.20 -22.72
CA SER A 406 -21.69 -5.63 -22.61
C SER A 406 -20.83 -5.29 -23.83
N HIS A 407 -21.46 -5.17 -25.03
CA HIS A 407 -20.75 -4.75 -26.24
C HIS A 407 -20.34 -3.28 -26.16
N ALA A 408 -21.28 -2.39 -25.85
CA ALA A 408 -20.98 -0.96 -25.68
C ALA A 408 -19.95 -0.72 -24.56
N TRP A 409 -20.03 -1.49 -23.46
CA TRP A 409 -19.05 -1.44 -22.38
C TRP A 409 -17.63 -1.82 -22.86
N ARG A 410 -17.50 -2.88 -23.68
CA ARG A 410 -16.20 -3.29 -24.26
C ARG A 410 -15.67 -2.28 -25.25
N GLU A 411 -16.52 -1.78 -26.13
CA GLU A 411 -16.14 -0.77 -27.13
C GLU A 411 -15.68 0.54 -26.48
N GLY A 412 -16.38 1.00 -25.44
CA GLY A 412 -15.95 2.15 -24.65
C GLY A 412 -14.57 1.97 -24.00
N ASN A 413 -14.33 0.78 -23.40
CA ASN A 413 -13.01 0.44 -22.85
C ASN A 413 -11.94 0.36 -23.96
N LEU A 414 -12.25 -0.13 -25.15
CA LEU A 414 -11.33 -0.18 -26.28
C LEU A 414 -10.90 1.23 -26.71
N ARG A 415 -11.83 2.16 -26.86
CA ARG A 415 -11.52 3.55 -27.21
C ARG A 415 -10.64 4.25 -26.17
N LEU A 416 -10.90 3.99 -24.88
CA LEU A 416 -10.06 4.51 -23.81
C LEU A 416 -8.65 3.91 -23.84
N PHE A 417 -8.53 2.61 -24.09
CA PHE A 417 -7.25 1.93 -24.27
C PHE A 417 -6.43 2.55 -25.40
N GLU A 418 -7.02 2.68 -26.60
CA GLU A 418 -6.36 3.24 -27.80
C GLU A 418 -5.97 4.71 -27.59
N HIS A 419 -6.86 5.50 -26.98
CA HIS A 419 -6.60 6.91 -26.70
C HIS A 419 -5.42 7.09 -25.75
N LEU A 420 -5.44 6.44 -24.59
CA LEU A 420 -4.38 6.57 -23.59
C LEU A 420 -3.05 5.99 -24.06
N ALA A 421 -3.08 4.87 -24.78
CA ALA A 421 -1.90 4.27 -25.38
C ALA A 421 -1.24 5.18 -26.41
N SER A 422 -2.05 5.88 -27.24
CA SER A 422 -1.54 6.78 -28.27
C SER A 422 -1.13 8.15 -27.72
N ALA A 423 -1.83 8.69 -26.73
CA ALA A 423 -1.58 10.01 -26.16
C ALA A 423 -0.31 10.06 -25.28
N ALA A 424 0.02 8.96 -24.60
CA ALA A 424 1.23 8.89 -23.77
C ALA A 424 2.50 8.81 -24.60
N PRO A 425 3.63 9.45 -24.19
CA PRO A 425 4.95 9.21 -24.78
C PRO A 425 5.30 7.72 -24.73
N TYR A 426 6.12 7.22 -25.68
CA TYR A 426 6.48 5.79 -25.71
C TYR A 426 7.13 5.33 -24.39
N TRP A 427 8.07 6.12 -23.86
CA TRP A 427 8.70 5.91 -22.55
C TRP A 427 8.49 7.16 -21.66
N PRO A 428 7.35 7.25 -20.96
CA PRO A 428 7.11 8.35 -20.03
C PRO A 428 8.08 8.28 -18.84
N VAL A 429 8.40 9.42 -18.25
CA VAL A 429 9.32 9.50 -17.11
C VAL A 429 8.53 9.66 -15.80
N GLY A 430 8.96 8.92 -14.76
CA GLY A 430 8.34 8.97 -13.44
C GLY A 430 7.00 8.24 -13.36
N LEU A 431 6.51 8.06 -12.14
CA LEU A 431 5.27 7.31 -11.90
C LEU A 431 4.04 8.05 -12.44
N ALA A 432 3.99 9.37 -12.27
CA ALA A 432 2.90 10.19 -12.83
C ALA A 432 2.84 10.10 -14.36
N GLY A 433 3.99 10.01 -15.04
CA GLY A 433 4.05 9.81 -16.48
C GLY A 433 3.58 8.41 -16.92
N LEU A 434 3.77 7.39 -16.09
CA LEU A 434 3.32 6.02 -16.34
C LEU A 434 1.83 5.81 -16.07
N GLN A 435 1.19 6.67 -15.27
CA GLN A 435 -0.20 6.50 -14.85
C GLN A 435 -1.19 6.25 -16.01
N PRO A 436 -1.15 7.03 -17.12
CA PRO A 436 -2.04 6.77 -18.26
C PRO A 436 -1.84 5.38 -18.89
N LEU A 437 -0.60 4.85 -18.87
CA LEU A 437 -0.32 3.51 -19.39
C LEU A 437 -0.86 2.41 -18.47
N TYR A 438 -0.79 2.57 -17.15
CA TYR A 438 -1.42 1.64 -16.20
C TYR A 438 -2.94 1.61 -16.37
N GLU A 439 -3.57 2.76 -16.55
CA GLU A 439 -5.00 2.83 -16.85
C GLU A 439 -5.34 2.17 -18.20
N ALA A 440 -4.51 2.41 -19.23
CA ALA A 440 -4.68 1.77 -20.53
C ALA A 440 -4.58 0.23 -20.42
N VAL A 441 -3.68 -0.31 -19.60
CA VAL A 441 -3.60 -1.76 -19.34
C VAL A 441 -4.93 -2.30 -18.81
N ALA A 442 -5.55 -1.63 -17.85
CA ALA A 442 -6.83 -2.04 -17.30
C ALA A 442 -7.97 -1.96 -18.33
N TYR A 443 -8.05 -0.86 -19.08
CA TYR A 443 -9.05 -0.72 -20.16
C TYR A 443 -8.86 -1.75 -21.28
N GLY A 444 -7.63 -1.99 -21.72
CA GLY A 444 -7.32 -3.02 -22.73
C GLY A 444 -7.71 -4.42 -22.28
N SER A 445 -7.44 -4.75 -21.01
CA SER A 445 -7.86 -6.03 -20.44
C SER A 445 -9.39 -6.16 -20.38
N ARG A 446 -10.10 -5.11 -19.94
CA ARG A 446 -11.58 -5.07 -19.92
C ARG A 446 -12.20 -5.19 -21.33
N ALA A 447 -11.51 -4.65 -22.34
CA ALA A 447 -11.90 -4.79 -23.75
C ALA A 447 -11.57 -6.16 -24.34
N GLY A 448 -10.72 -6.98 -23.68
CA GLY A 448 -10.28 -8.30 -24.14
C GLY A 448 -8.96 -8.30 -24.92
N PHE A 449 -8.25 -7.17 -24.98
CA PHE A 449 -6.97 -6.99 -25.68
C PHE A 449 -5.77 -7.34 -24.77
N HIS A 450 -5.83 -8.53 -24.17
CA HIS A 450 -4.84 -8.96 -23.18
C HIS A 450 -3.41 -9.08 -23.74
N ARG A 451 -3.24 -9.45 -25.03
CA ARG A 451 -1.92 -9.62 -25.64
C ARG A 451 -1.21 -8.28 -25.82
N GLU A 452 -1.93 -7.32 -26.39
CA GLU A 452 -1.45 -5.96 -26.67
C GLU A 452 -1.19 -5.22 -25.34
N ALA A 453 -2.12 -5.30 -24.40
CA ALA A 453 -1.95 -4.69 -23.07
C ALA A 453 -0.75 -5.28 -22.30
N CYS A 454 -0.55 -6.60 -22.36
CA CYS A 454 0.57 -7.26 -21.70
C CYS A 454 1.92 -7.01 -22.40
N GLY A 455 1.96 -7.20 -23.74
CA GLY A 455 3.16 -7.12 -24.54
C GLY A 455 3.60 -5.67 -24.79
N ASP A 456 2.75 -4.92 -25.49
CA ASP A 456 3.13 -3.61 -26.02
C ASP A 456 3.11 -2.52 -24.94
N LEU A 457 2.17 -2.58 -23.99
CA LEU A 457 2.10 -1.58 -22.93
C LEU A 457 2.89 -1.97 -21.68
N TYR A 458 2.50 -3.08 -21.02
CA TYR A 458 3.07 -3.38 -19.71
C TYR A 458 4.55 -3.77 -19.82
N ARG A 459 4.88 -4.79 -20.64
CA ARG A 459 6.27 -5.26 -20.76
C ARG A 459 7.18 -4.24 -21.46
N ASP A 460 6.74 -3.66 -22.59
CA ASP A 460 7.65 -2.89 -23.45
C ASP A 460 7.71 -1.40 -23.08
N ARG A 461 6.60 -0.80 -22.63
CA ARG A 461 6.55 0.64 -22.32
C ARG A 461 6.64 0.95 -20.83
N ILE A 462 5.96 0.18 -19.95
CA ILE A 462 6.01 0.39 -18.49
C ILE A 462 7.28 -0.22 -17.93
N GLN A 463 7.49 -1.53 -18.10
CA GLN A 463 8.67 -2.25 -17.60
C GLN A 463 9.95 -1.94 -18.42
N ARG A 464 9.82 -1.52 -19.69
CA ARG A 464 10.93 -1.33 -20.62
C ARG A 464 11.77 -2.59 -20.80
N GLY A 465 11.10 -3.72 -20.94
CA GLY A 465 11.69 -5.03 -21.07
C GLY A 465 12.52 -5.42 -19.84
N ARG A 466 13.77 -5.87 -20.05
CA ARG A 466 14.66 -6.32 -18.96
C ARG A 466 15.09 -5.25 -17.97
N LYS A 467 14.84 -3.96 -18.25
CA LYS A 467 15.20 -2.86 -17.34
C LYS A 467 14.34 -2.85 -16.08
N ALA A 468 13.14 -3.43 -16.14
CA ALA A 468 12.16 -3.43 -15.05
C ALA A 468 12.02 -2.01 -14.43
N TYR A 469 11.83 -1.01 -15.30
CA TYR A 469 11.91 0.41 -14.93
C TYR A 469 10.96 0.81 -13.82
N SER A 470 9.69 0.38 -13.91
CA SER A 470 8.70 0.67 -12.87
C SER A 470 9.07 0.06 -11.52
N ALA A 471 9.48 -1.22 -11.50
CA ALA A 471 9.84 -1.92 -10.28
C ALA A 471 11.19 -1.46 -9.70
N LYS A 472 12.26 -1.44 -10.52
CA LYS A 472 13.63 -1.22 -10.04
C LYS A 472 14.02 0.24 -9.89
N THR A 473 13.53 1.12 -10.79
CA THR A 473 13.87 2.55 -10.76
C THR A 473 12.85 3.36 -9.97
N LEU A 474 11.56 3.03 -10.11
CA LEU A 474 10.49 3.79 -9.47
C LEU A 474 9.95 3.11 -8.21
N GLY A 475 10.32 1.85 -7.92
CA GLY A 475 9.78 1.09 -6.80
C GLY A 475 8.24 1.02 -6.80
N ALA A 476 7.62 1.02 -7.99
CA ALA A 476 6.18 1.04 -8.19
C ALA A 476 5.59 -0.38 -8.14
N ILE A 477 5.93 -1.13 -7.11
CA ILE A 477 5.61 -2.56 -6.99
C ILE A 477 4.10 -2.79 -6.89
N GLY A 478 3.39 -1.94 -6.16
CA GLY A 478 1.93 -2.04 -6.02
C GLY A 478 1.21 -1.71 -7.33
N ALA A 479 1.65 -0.66 -8.05
CA ALA A 479 1.10 -0.32 -9.35
C ALA A 479 1.35 -1.44 -10.38
N ASP A 480 2.53 -2.04 -10.37
CA ASP A 480 2.84 -3.21 -11.19
C ASP A 480 1.95 -4.41 -10.83
N LEU A 481 1.76 -4.70 -9.54
CA LEU A 481 0.91 -5.80 -9.10
C LEU A 481 -0.55 -5.57 -9.53
N SER A 482 -1.04 -4.33 -9.47
CA SER A 482 -2.36 -3.96 -9.98
C SER A 482 -2.49 -4.24 -11.48
N ALA A 483 -1.51 -3.82 -12.28
CA ALA A 483 -1.51 -4.07 -13.73
C ALA A 483 -1.40 -5.57 -14.05
N ILE A 484 -0.53 -6.30 -13.33
CA ILE A 484 -0.39 -7.76 -13.49
C ILE A 484 -1.72 -8.47 -13.22
N SER A 485 -2.50 -8.06 -12.21
CA SER A 485 -3.78 -8.67 -11.88
C SER A 485 -4.76 -8.68 -13.07
N CYS A 486 -4.66 -7.67 -13.95
CA CYS A 486 -5.47 -7.55 -15.15
C CYS A 486 -5.25 -8.68 -16.19
N PHE A 487 -4.16 -9.44 -16.07
CA PHE A 487 -3.81 -10.53 -16.99
C PHE A 487 -4.16 -11.92 -16.47
N PHE A 488 -4.83 -12.01 -15.32
CA PHE A 488 -5.27 -13.26 -14.72
C PHE A 488 -6.78 -13.42 -14.81
N ASP A 489 -7.24 -14.61 -15.19
CA ASP A 489 -8.65 -15.00 -15.08
C ASP A 489 -8.98 -15.24 -13.60
N GLU A 490 -8.15 -16.05 -12.94
CA GLU A 490 -8.17 -16.26 -11.49
C GLU A 490 -6.88 -15.67 -10.89
N PRO A 491 -6.99 -14.63 -10.04
CA PRO A 491 -5.83 -13.89 -9.54
C PRO A 491 -4.74 -14.80 -8.99
N TRP A 492 -3.52 -14.59 -9.44
CA TRP A 492 -2.27 -15.26 -9.06
C TRP A 492 -2.19 -16.76 -9.37
N ILE A 493 -3.29 -17.40 -9.83
CA ILE A 493 -3.37 -18.83 -10.11
C ILE A 493 -3.35 -19.08 -11.62
N ARG A 494 -4.25 -18.42 -12.37
CA ARG A 494 -4.46 -18.72 -13.77
C ARG A 494 -4.40 -17.46 -14.66
N PRO A 495 -3.26 -17.23 -15.36
CA PRO A 495 -3.21 -16.21 -16.41
C PRO A 495 -4.18 -16.54 -17.55
N TYR A 496 -4.64 -15.52 -18.28
CA TYR A 496 -5.52 -15.75 -19.44
C TYR A 496 -4.84 -16.64 -20.48
N VAL A 497 -5.55 -17.67 -20.95
CA VAL A 497 -5.07 -18.66 -21.92
C VAL A 497 -4.74 -18.07 -23.30
N VAL A 498 -5.25 -16.88 -23.60
CA VAL A 498 -4.94 -16.15 -24.84
C VAL A 498 -3.49 -15.66 -24.88
N LEU A 499 -2.83 -15.56 -23.74
CA LEU A 499 -1.40 -15.18 -23.62
C LEU A 499 -0.50 -16.38 -23.97
N SER A 500 0.67 -16.12 -24.55
CA SER A 500 1.64 -17.17 -24.82
C SER A 500 2.15 -17.79 -23.51
N GLU A 501 2.56 -19.07 -23.55
CA GLU A 501 3.12 -19.77 -22.37
C GLU A 501 4.30 -19.01 -21.74
N GLN A 502 5.14 -18.39 -22.58
CA GLN A 502 6.23 -17.56 -22.11
C GLN A 502 5.76 -16.33 -21.35
N ALA A 503 4.70 -15.66 -21.83
CA ALA A 503 4.10 -14.51 -21.13
C ALA A 503 3.44 -14.95 -19.83
N GLN A 504 2.74 -16.09 -19.81
CA GLN A 504 2.11 -16.63 -18.60
C GLN A 504 3.18 -16.95 -17.54
N ALA A 505 4.28 -17.63 -17.91
CA ALA A 505 5.39 -17.92 -16.99
C ALA A 505 6.03 -16.65 -16.43
N TRP A 506 6.23 -15.65 -17.29
CA TRP A 506 6.78 -14.36 -16.86
C TRP A 506 5.84 -13.63 -15.90
N LEU A 507 4.53 -13.54 -16.19
CA LEU A 507 3.54 -12.93 -15.32
C LEU A 507 3.43 -13.60 -13.96
N LEU A 508 3.48 -14.94 -13.90
CA LEU A 508 3.50 -15.70 -12.64
C LEU A 508 4.72 -15.35 -11.79
N ASN A 509 5.89 -15.23 -12.42
CA ASN A 509 7.11 -14.83 -11.71
C ASN A 509 7.04 -13.38 -11.20
N GLU A 510 6.58 -12.44 -12.02
CA GLU A 510 6.40 -11.03 -11.62
C GLU A 510 5.36 -10.89 -10.51
N ALA A 511 4.25 -11.63 -10.58
CA ALA A 511 3.26 -11.67 -9.52
C ALA A 511 3.84 -12.18 -8.20
N ALA A 512 4.53 -13.33 -8.24
CA ALA A 512 5.18 -13.92 -7.06
C ALA A 512 6.20 -12.97 -6.42
N PHE A 513 7.03 -12.31 -7.24
CA PHE A 513 8.01 -11.31 -6.78
C PHE A 513 7.33 -10.12 -6.11
N SER A 514 6.33 -9.52 -6.76
CA SER A 514 5.62 -8.36 -6.25
C SER A 514 4.86 -8.68 -4.97
N LEU A 515 4.16 -9.82 -4.91
CA LEU A 515 3.44 -10.29 -3.72
C LEU A 515 4.38 -10.49 -2.51
N ARG A 516 5.57 -11.03 -2.72
CA ARG A 516 6.59 -11.17 -1.65
C ARG A 516 7.01 -9.82 -1.10
N ILE A 517 7.34 -8.85 -1.97
CA ILE A 517 7.74 -7.50 -1.54
C ILE A 517 6.60 -6.78 -0.81
N MET A 518 5.36 -6.99 -1.26
CA MET A 518 4.17 -6.44 -0.62
C MET A 518 3.79 -7.15 0.69
N GLY A 519 4.54 -8.18 1.11
CA GLY A 519 4.26 -8.95 2.33
C GLY A 519 3.04 -9.87 2.23
N ARG A 520 2.48 -10.10 1.02
CA ARG A 520 1.37 -11.03 0.74
C ARG A 520 1.92 -12.44 0.50
N LEU A 521 2.66 -12.96 1.49
CA LEU A 521 3.46 -14.17 1.32
C LEU A 521 2.62 -15.40 1.00
N GLY A 522 1.45 -15.56 1.63
CA GLY A 522 0.55 -16.70 1.37
C GLY A 522 0.07 -16.76 -0.08
N GLU A 523 -0.18 -15.60 -0.70
CA GLU A 523 -0.63 -15.51 -2.07
C GLU A 523 0.49 -15.70 -3.10
N ALA A 524 1.74 -15.47 -2.71
CA ALA A 524 2.90 -15.66 -3.56
C ALA A 524 3.22 -17.15 -3.83
N LEU A 525 2.67 -18.07 -3.02
CA LEU A 525 2.99 -19.49 -3.09
C LEU A 525 2.52 -20.13 -4.42
N ALA A 526 1.26 -19.95 -4.76
CA ALA A 526 0.67 -20.57 -5.95
C ALA A 526 1.35 -20.11 -7.27
N PRO A 527 1.53 -18.79 -7.55
CA PRO A 527 2.21 -18.36 -8.76
C PRO A 527 3.67 -18.82 -8.82
N MET A 528 4.36 -18.93 -7.67
CA MET A 528 5.73 -19.39 -7.62
C MET A 528 5.85 -20.88 -7.95
N GLN A 529 4.94 -21.71 -7.45
CA GLN A 529 4.88 -23.14 -7.78
C GLN A 529 4.55 -23.35 -9.27
N ALA A 530 3.54 -22.65 -9.78
CA ALA A 530 3.17 -22.74 -11.19
C ALA A 530 4.32 -22.29 -12.13
N GLY A 531 5.01 -21.19 -11.78
CA GLY A 531 6.18 -20.72 -12.53
C GLY A 531 7.34 -21.71 -12.53
N LEU A 532 7.61 -22.36 -11.39
CA LEU A 532 8.62 -23.41 -11.27
C LEU A 532 8.31 -24.62 -12.18
N GLU A 533 7.06 -25.09 -12.19
CA GLU A 533 6.63 -26.19 -13.04
C GLU A 533 6.80 -25.88 -14.54
N ILE A 534 6.44 -24.66 -14.96
CA ILE A 534 6.64 -24.23 -16.35
C ILE A 534 8.14 -24.22 -16.69
N ALA A 535 8.98 -23.65 -15.82
CA ALA A 535 10.42 -23.58 -16.04
C ALA A 535 11.07 -24.97 -16.15
N ILE A 536 10.61 -25.95 -15.36
CA ILE A 536 11.07 -27.35 -15.44
C ILE A 536 10.63 -28.00 -16.76
N ARG A 537 9.36 -27.84 -17.18
CA ARG A 537 8.88 -28.37 -18.47
C ARG A 537 9.64 -27.80 -19.67
N GLN A 538 10.04 -26.54 -19.58
CA GLN A 538 10.81 -25.86 -20.62
C GLN A 538 12.33 -26.15 -20.55
N GLU A 539 12.77 -26.98 -19.62
CA GLU A 539 14.19 -27.28 -19.35
C GLU A 539 15.04 -26.02 -19.08
N ASN A 540 14.39 -24.93 -18.60
CA ASN A 540 15.10 -23.71 -18.24
C ASN A 540 15.68 -23.83 -16.82
N TRP A 541 16.78 -24.56 -16.71
CA TRP A 541 17.40 -24.93 -15.43
C TRP A 541 17.80 -23.72 -14.58
N LYS A 542 18.20 -22.61 -15.23
CA LYS A 542 18.52 -21.36 -14.53
C LYS A 542 17.29 -20.80 -13.81
N VAL A 543 16.20 -20.62 -14.54
CA VAL A 543 14.95 -20.08 -13.98
C VAL A 543 14.36 -21.04 -12.96
N ALA A 544 14.39 -22.34 -13.24
CA ALA A 544 13.90 -23.36 -12.31
C ALA A 544 14.69 -23.38 -11.00
N ALA A 545 16.03 -23.25 -11.04
CA ALA A 545 16.87 -23.16 -9.83
C ALA A 545 16.56 -21.91 -9.00
N VAL A 546 16.35 -20.75 -9.66
CA VAL A 546 15.97 -19.50 -8.97
C VAL A 546 14.60 -19.65 -8.33
N ALA A 547 13.59 -20.11 -9.08
CA ALA A 547 12.22 -20.28 -8.61
C ALA A 547 12.14 -21.27 -7.42
N SER A 548 12.83 -22.42 -7.52
CA SER A 548 12.87 -23.43 -6.44
C SER A 548 13.53 -22.88 -5.16
N GLY A 549 14.64 -22.10 -5.30
CA GLY A 549 15.27 -21.45 -4.15
C GLY A 549 14.40 -20.36 -3.50
N ASN A 550 13.73 -19.55 -4.32
CA ASN A 550 12.81 -18.54 -3.83
C ASN A 550 11.56 -19.16 -3.16
N LEU A 551 11.10 -20.31 -3.68
CA LEU A 551 10.00 -21.07 -3.08
C LEU A 551 10.41 -21.59 -1.70
N ALA A 552 11.61 -22.15 -1.56
CA ALA A 552 12.12 -22.60 -0.26
C ALA A 552 12.22 -21.47 0.78
N GLU A 553 12.67 -20.27 0.37
CA GLU A 553 12.69 -19.08 1.27
C GLU A 553 11.27 -18.66 1.70
N LEU A 554 10.32 -18.73 0.77
CA LEU A 554 8.92 -18.41 1.06
C LEU A 554 8.29 -19.43 2.01
N GLU A 555 8.55 -20.72 1.78
CA GLU A 555 8.06 -21.81 2.61
C GLU A 555 8.63 -21.75 4.04
N LEU A 556 9.91 -21.36 4.21
CA LEU A 556 10.48 -21.07 5.53
C LEU A 556 9.71 -19.93 6.22
N ALA A 557 9.48 -18.81 5.53
CA ALA A 557 8.73 -17.71 6.11
C ALA A 557 7.32 -18.13 6.54
N LEU A 558 6.62 -18.93 5.71
CA LEU A 558 5.28 -19.44 5.99
C LEU A 558 5.26 -20.57 7.04
N GLY A 559 6.43 -21.13 7.38
CA GLY A 559 6.57 -22.18 8.40
C GLY A 559 6.46 -23.62 7.86
N ASP A 560 6.55 -23.84 6.56
CA ASP A 560 6.71 -25.18 5.98
C ASP A 560 8.19 -25.52 5.85
N VAL A 561 8.83 -25.87 6.96
CA VAL A 561 10.26 -26.23 6.98
C VAL A 561 10.54 -27.51 6.16
N GLY A 562 9.59 -28.44 6.11
CA GLY A 562 9.72 -29.67 5.32
C GLY A 562 9.69 -29.40 3.82
N GLY A 563 8.77 -28.55 3.35
CA GLY A 563 8.68 -28.06 1.98
C GLY A 563 9.96 -27.33 1.59
N ALA A 564 10.35 -26.36 2.39
CA ALA A 564 11.55 -25.56 2.19
C ALA A 564 12.82 -26.42 2.02
N GLN A 565 12.98 -27.47 2.81
CA GLN A 565 14.13 -28.38 2.68
C GLN A 565 14.11 -29.12 1.33
N ARG A 566 12.95 -29.64 0.90
CA ARG A 566 12.82 -30.34 -0.39
C ARG A 566 13.11 -29.42 -1.57
N ASP A 567 12.54 -28.22 -1.56
CA ASP A 567 12.69 -27.27 -2.65
C ASP A 567 14.07 -26.60 -2.66
N ALA A 568 14.70 -26.38 -1.51
CA ALA A 568 16.09 -25.96 -1.42
C ALA A 568 17.07 -27.02 -1.95
N GLU A 569 16.85 -28.30 -1.65
CA GLU A 569 17.64 -29.40 -2.20
C GLU A 569 17.47 -29.50 -3.73
N ARG A 570 16.22 -29.39 -4.22
CA ARG A 570 15.92 -29.31 -5.66
C ARG A 570 16.64 -28.13 -6.31
N ALA A 571 16.65 -26.95 -5.67
CA ALA A 571 17.35 -25.77 -6.17
C ALA A 571 18.87 -26.01 -6.33
N VAL A 572 19.50 -26.72 -5.39
CA VAL A 572 20.92 -27.13 -5.52
C VAL A 572 21.11 -28.01 -6.72
N VAL A 573 20.31 -29.04 -6.90
CA VAL A 573 20.41 -29.98 -8.05
C VAL A 573 20.23 -29.22 -9.37
N LEU A 574 19.23 -28.36 -9.47
CA LEU A 574 18.96 -27.57 -10.68
C LEU A 574 20.08 -26.56 -10.97
N SER A 575 20.64 -25.92 -9.94
CA SER A 575 21.77 -24.99 -10.11
C SER A 575 23.07 -25.68 -10.52
N ASP A 576 23.31 -26.92 -10.01
CA ASP A 576 24.45 -27.72 -10.42
C ASP A 576 24.30 -28.17 -11.88
N ARG A 577 23.08 -28.48 -12.33
CA ARG A 577 22.76 -28.80 -13.72
C ARG A 577 22.96 -27.62 -14.66
N HIS A 578 22.62 -26.40 -14.23
CA HIS A 578 22.88 -25.21 -15.00
C HIS A 578 24.37 -24.84 -15.04
N GLY A 579 25.11 -25.05 -13.95
CA GLY A 579 26.56 -24.90 -13.87
C GLY A 579 27.05 -23.50 -13.47
N GLU A 580 26.20 -22.47 -13.41
CA GLU A 580 26.60 -21.09 -13.01
C GLU A 580 27.01 -21.05 -11.53
N THR A 581 28.29 -20.70 -11.27
CA THR A 581 28.87 -20.78 -9.92
C THR A 581 28.13 -19.89 -8.89
N LEU A 582 27.68 -18.69 -9.27
CA LEU A 582 26.92 -17.79 -8.40
C LEU A 582 25.59 -18.42 -7.96
N GLN A 583 24.86 -19.06 -8.88
CA GLN A 583 23.61 -19.75 -8.53
C GLN A 583 23.89 -20.96 -7.62
N ARG A 584 24.93 -21.71 -7.91
CA ARG A 584 25.36 -22.87 -7.10
C ARG A 584 25.71 -22.45 -5.67
N MET A 585 26.39 -21.32 -5.49
CA MET A 585 26.70 -20.74 -4.18
C MET A 585 25.40 -20.34 -3.45
N GLY A 586 24.56 -19.51 -4.08
CA GLY A 586 23.34 -19.00 -3.46
C GLY A 586 22.34 -20.10 -3.08
N LYS A 587 22.15 -21.15 -3.92
CA LYS A 587 21.20 -22.22 -3.60
C LYS A 587 21.70 -23.12 -2.45
N ARG A 588 23.02 -23.25 -2.28
CA ARG A 588 23.60 -23.93 -1.10
C ARG A 588 23.37 -23.19 0.20
N THR A 589 23.37 -21.84 0.19
CA THR A 589 23.06 -21.06 1.39
C THR A 589 21.59 -21.19 1.78
N VAL A 590 20.65 -21.18 0.82
CA VAL A 590 19.22 -21.43 1.09
C VAL A 590 19.00 -22.85 1.63
N HIS A 591 19.68 -23.85 1.07
CA HIS A 591 19.59 -25.24 1.59
C HIS A 591 20.21 -25.34 3.00
N GLY A 592 21.32 -24.64 3.26
CA GLY A 592 21.92 -24.55 4.59
C GLY A 592 20.96 -23.97 5.63
N GLU A 593 20.22 -22.91 5.29
CA GLU A 593 19.21 -22.27 6.14
C GLU A 593 18.04 -23.25 6.43
N ALA A 594 17.49 -23.92 5.41
CA ALA A 594 16.42 -24.90 5.58
C ALA A 594 16.85 -26.11 6.45
N LEU A 595 18.08 -26.58 6.28
CA LEU A 595 18.68 -27.62 7.12
C LEU A 595 18.87 -27.14 8.57
N HIS A 596 19.28 -25.90 8.77
CA HIS A 596 19.39 -25.31 10.11
C HIS A 596 18.03 -25.22 10.79
N ALA A 597 17.03 -24.67 10.10
CA ALA A 597 15.65 -24.59 10.62
C ALA A 597 15.11 -25.97 11.03
N SER A 598 15.42 -27.02 10.27
CA SER A 598 15.03 -28.42 10.56
C SER A 598 15.88 -29.13 11.63
N GLY A 599 16.81 -28.43 12.31
CA GLY A 599 17.69 -28.99 13.34
C GLY A 599 18.86 -29.82 12.79
N ARG A 600 19.07 -29.89 11.48
CA ARG A 600 20.13 -30.69 10.85
C ARG A 600 21.45 -29.92 10.74
N ARG A 601 21.92 -29.42 11.89
CA ARG A 601 23.02 -28.47 12.02
C ARG A 601 24.32 -28.88 11.30
N VAL A 602 24.79 -30.14 11.43
CA VAL A 602 26.02 -30.59 10.80
C VAL A 602 25.94 -30.51 9.27
N LYS A 603 24.78 -30.88 8.71
CA LYS A 603 24.56 -30.78 7.25
C LYS A 603 24.47 -29.31 6.81
N ALA A 604 23.87 -28.44 7.63
CA ALA A 604 23.81 -27.01 7.37
C ALA A 604 25.22 -26.39 7.29
N ILE A 605 26.10 -26.68 8.26
CA ILE A 605 27.49 -26.23 8.28
C ILE A 605 28.22 -26.68 6.99
N THR A 606 28.01 -27.92 6.57
CA THR A 606 28.61 -28.45 5.33
C THR A 606 28.18 -27.61 4.12
N ARG A 607 26.88 -27.32 3.98
CA ARG A 607 26.35 -26.52 2.85
C ARG A 607 26.88 -25.10 2.83
N PHE A 608 26.97 -24.43 3.98
CA PHE A 608 27.54 -23.08 4.07
C PHE A 608 29.04 -23.07 3.75
N ARG A 609 29.80 -24.06 4.18
CA ARG A 609 31.24 -24.20 3.82
C ARG A 609 31.42 -24.41 2.32
N GLU A 610 30.60 -25.27 1.70
CA GLU A 610 30.60 -25.44 0.23
C GLU A 610 30.27 -24.12 -0.48
N ALA A 611 29.29 -23.38 0.00
CA ALA A 611 28.93 -22.09 -0.55
C ALA A 611 30.08 -21.06 -0.42
N GLU A 612 30.75 -21.00 0.72
CA GLU A 612 31.86 -20.07 0.95
C GLU A 612 33.10 -20.42 0.09
N GLN A 613 33.37 -21.72 -0.13
CA GLN A 613 34.38 -22.13 -1.09
C GLN A 613 34.06 -21.73 -2.55
N LEU A 614 32.79 -21.69 -2.91
CA LEU A 614 32.37 -21.18 -4.22
C LEU A 614 32.50 -19.67 -4.28
N GLN A 615 32.13 -18.96 -3.22
CA GLN A 615 32.27 -17.51 -3.09
C GLN A 615 33.74 -17.07 -3.27
N SER A 616 34.66 -17.71 -2.57
CA SER A 616 36.10 -17.39 -2.65
C SER A 616 36.71 -17.64 -4.05
N ARG A 617 36.07 -18.48 -4.87
CA ARG A 617 36.48 -18.73 -6.28
C ARG A 617 35.89 -17.67 -7.23
N ILE A 618 34.66 -17.19 -6.94
CA ILE A 618 34.00 -16.18 -7.75
C ILE A 618 34.65 -14.80 -7.52
N GLU A 619 34.84 -14.46 -6.25
CA GLU A 619 35.33 -13.17 -5.78
C GLU A 619 36.44 -13.35 -4.76
N PRO A 620 37.69 -13.57 -5.20
CA PRO A 620 38.83 -13.83 -4.28
C PRO A 620 39.10 -12.69 -3.30
N ASP A 621 38.78 -11.44 -3.69
CA ASP A 621 38.91 -10.25 -2.82
C ASP A 621 37.81 -10.19 -1.75
N TYR A 622 36.70 -10.90 -1.95
CA TYR A 622 35.55 -11.00 -1.04
C TYR A 622 35.23 -12.47 -0.72
N PRO A 623 36.15 -13.19 -0.04
CA PRO A 623 36.07 -14.65 0.09
C PRO A 623 35.01 -15.16 1.07
N LEU A 624 34.46 -14.27 1.91
CA LEU A 624 33.40 -14.62 2.87
C LEU A 624 32.02 -14.45 2.25
N LEU A 625 31.06 -15.25 2.69
CA LEU A 625 29.65 -14.99 2.41
C LEU A 625 29.23 -13.65 3.05
N TYR A 626 28.54 -12.79 2.29
CA TYR A 626 28.09 -11.45 2.71
C TYR A 626 26.60 -11.22 2.38
N ALA A 627 26.05 -10.09 2.79
CA ALA A 627 24.63 -9.77 2.65
C ALA A 627 23.74 -10.87 3.28
N ALA A 628 22.61 -11.24 2.63
CA ALA A 628 21.71 -12.27 3.14
C ALA A 628 22.39 -13.65 3.30
N HIS A 629 23.36 -13.99 2.47
CA HIS A 629 24.11 -15.24 2.56
C HIS A 629 25.00 -15.28 3.81
N GLY A 630 25.67 -14.15 4.10
CA GLY A 630 26.51 -13.99 5.31
C GLY A 630 25.68 -13.98 6.59
N PHE A 631 24.54 -13.29 6.57
CA PHE A 631 23.59 -13.24 7.69
C PHE A 631 23.09 -14.66 8.07
N ARG A 632 22.65 -15.47 7.09
CA ARG A 632 22.19 -16.84 7.32
C ARG A 632 23.28 -17.72 7.92
N TYR A 633 24.51 -17.59 7.44
CA TYR A 633 25.64 -18.32 8.00
C TYR A 633 26.00 -17.85 9.40
N GLY A 634 26.01 -16.53 9.64
CA GLY A 634 26.20 -15.94 10.97
C GLY A 634 25.14 -16.42 11.96
N ASP A 635 23.87 -16.52 11.56
CA ASP A 635 22.79 -17.03 12.39
C ASP A 635 23.05 -18.48 12.86
N LEU A 636 23.50 -19.36 11.95
CA LEU A 636 23.90 -20.71 12.30
C LEU A 636 25.09 -20.75 13.26
N LEU A 637 26.11 -19.91 13.03
CA LEU A 637 27.33 -19.88 13.86
C LEU A 637 27.07 -19.29 15.26
N LEU A 638 26.10 -18.41 15.41
CA LEU A 638 25.70 -17.83 16.69
C LEU A 638 24.72 -18.72 17.50
N ALA A 639 24.16 -19.78 16.92
CA ALA A 639 23.06 -20.53 17.54
C ALA A 639 23.39 -21.08 18.94
N ASP A 640 24.62 -21.57 19.20
CA ASP A 640 25.03 -22.06 20.53
C ASP A 640 25.20 -20.91 21.51
N ALA A 641 25.74 -19.78 21.06
CA ALA A 641 25.92 -18.60 21.89
C ALA A 641 24.54 -17.97 22.24
N GLU A 642 23.60 -17.96 21.30
CA GLU A 642 22.21 -17.54 21.54
C GLU A 642 21.56 -18.39 22.62
N ARG A 643 21.60 -19.72 22.47
CA ARG A 643 21.10 -20.66 23.48
C ARG A 643 21.79 -20.49 24.84
N GLY A 644 23.13 -20.37 24.84
CA GLY A 644 23.91 -20.14 26.08
C GLY A 644 23.52 -18.86 26.79
N ALA A 645 23.35 -17.75 26.05
CA ALA A 645 22.90 -16.49 26.59
C ALA A 645 21.47 -16.60 27.20
N TRP A 646 20.54 -17.29 26.52
CA TRP A 646 19.22 -17.57 27.09
C TRP A 646 19.28 -18.46 28.35
N ALA A 647 20.10 -19.49 28.33
CA ALA A 647 20.29 -20.38 29.48
C ALA A 647 20.84 -19.61 30.72
N GLN A 648 21.74 -18.65 30.50
CA GLN A 648 22.24 -17.74 31.54
C GLN A 648 21.11 -16.88 32.11
N VAL A 649 20.30 -16.21 31.26
CA VAL A 649 19.16 -15.39 31.67
C VAL A 649 18.11 -16.20 32.43
N LEU A 650 17.86 -17.46 32.03
CA LEU A 650 16.92 -18.36 32.66
C LEU A 650 17.45 -19.04 33.94
N GLY A 651 18.72 -18.90 34.27
CA GLY A 651 19.34 -19.56 35.41
C GLY A 651 19.52 -21.10 35.27
N VAL A 652 19.49 -21.61 34.03
CA VAL A 652 19.69 -23.04 33.71
C VAL A 652 21.04 -23.31 33.05
N GLY A 653 21.93 -22.33 33.03
CA GLY A 653 23.21 -22.35 32.30
C GLY A 653 24.37 -23.10 33.02
N ALA A 654 24.06 -23.97 33.97
CA ALA A 654 25.10 -24.73 34.68
C ALA A 654 25.89 -25.64 33.73
N GLY A 655 27.21 -25.47 33.67
CA GLY A 655 28.12 -26.32 32.88
C GLY A 655 28.34 -25.82 31.43
N LEU A 656 27.95 -24.59 31.09
CA LEU A 656 28.24 -23.97 29.78
C LEU A 656 29.75 -23.74 29.60
N ASP A 657 30.31 -24.06 28.45
CA ASP A 657 31.65 -23.65 28.04
C ASP A 657 31.65 -22.19 27.55
N LEU A 658 31.65 -21.25 28.51
CA LEU A 658 31.62 -19.81 28.21
C LEU A 658 32.78 -19.38 27.31
N THR A 659 33.97 -20.03 27.44
CA THR A 659 35.13 -19.68 26.61
C THR A 659 34.86 -20.00 25.13
N ALA A 660 34.34 -21.17 24.84
CA ALA A 660 33.99 -21.55 23.47
C ALA A 660 32.85 -20.68 22.90
N LEU A 661 31.82 -20.38 23.69
CA LEU A 661 30.71 -19.52 23.29
C LEU A 661 31.16 -18.10 22.96
N LEU A 662 31.97 -17.49 23.83
CA LEU A 662 32.54 -16.17 23.60
C LEU A 662 33.48 -16.13 22.38
N ALA A 663 34.32 -17.17 22.21
CA ALA A 663 35.17 -17.28 21.02
C ALA A 663 34.33 -17.33 19.71
N ALA A 664 33.20 -18.05 19.71
CA ALA A 664 32.29 -18.12 18.58
C ALA A 664 31.67 -16.74 18.26
N THR A 665 31.20 -16.00 19.28
CA THR A 665 30.64 -14.65 19.09
C THR A 665 31.69 -13.67 18.54
N HIS A 666 32.94 -13.72 19.04
CA HIS A 666 34.01 -12.89 18.51
C HIS A 666 34.35 -13.19 17.06
N SER A 667 34.39 -14.47 16.69
CA SER A 667 34.65 -14.88 15.31
C SER A 667 33.55 -14.37 14.36
N VAL A 668 32.29 -14.48 14.76
CA VAL A 668 31.17 -13.97 13.93
C VAL A 668 31.19 -12.45 13.86
N ALA A 669 31.48 -11.73 14.97
CA ALA A 669 31.59 -10.28 14.96
C ALA A 669 32.73 -9.80 14.03
N GLN A 670 33.86 -10.50 13.99
CA GLN A 670 34.96 -10.19 13.04
C GLN A 670 34.51 -10.36 11.59
N ARG A 671 33.81 -11.44 11.27
CA ARG A 671 33.23 -11.69 9.93
C ARG A 671 32.26 -10.57 9.54
N ALA A 672 31.29 -10.28 10.39
CA ALA A 672 30.27 -9.27 10.12
C ALA A 672 30.88 -7.85 10.00
N SER A 673 31.90 -7.53 10.79
CA SER A 673 32.65 -6.27 10.66
C SER A 673 33.38 -6.17 9.32
N GLN A 674 33.91 -7.28 8.81
CA GLN A 674 34.58 -7.31 7.52
C GLN A 674 33.56 -7.16 6.37
N THR A 675 32.43 -7.87 6.42
CA THR A 675 31.40 -7.79 5.37
C THR A 675 30.69 -6.43 5.39
N LEU A 676 30.52 -5.79 6.56
CA LEU A 676 30.00 -4.43 6.69
C LEU A 676 30.90 -3.41 5.98
N ARG A 677 32.23 -3.47 6.22
CA ARG A 677 33.19 -2.62 5.49
C ARG A 677 33.05 -2.78 3.98
N TRP A 678 32.95 -4.02 3.48
CA TRP A 678 32.75 -4.26 2.05
C TRP A 678 31.43 -3.68 1.53
N ALA A 679 30.34 -3.76 2.33
CA ALA A 679 29.06 -3.18 1.97
C ALA A 679 29.11 -1.65 1.88
N GLU A 680 29.82 -1.00 2.78
CA GLU A 680 30.01 0.47 2.80
C GLU A 680 30.93 0.94 1.67
N ASP A 681 32.10 0.32 1.50
CA ASP A 681 33.10 0.67 0.50
C ASP A 681 32.56 0.52 -0.94
N ASN A 682 31.79 -0.54 -1.19
CA ASN A 682 31.20 -0.83 -2.51
C ASN A 682 29.78 -0.29 -2.69
N ARG A 683 29.25 0.46 -1.72
CA ARG A 683 27.87 1.00 -1.74
C ARG A 683 26.84 -0.06 -2.08
N LEU A 684 26.92 -1.20 -1.41
CA LEU A 684 25.93 -2.27 -1.58
C LEU A 684 24.54 -1.80 -1.09
N SER A 685 23.54 -2.63 -1.32
CA SER A 685 22.16 -2.31 -0.91
C SER A 685 22.06 -2.12 0.62
N LEU A 686 21.19 -1.20 1.06
CA LEU A 686 20.95 -0.90 2.48
C LEU A 686 20.63 -2.16 3.31
N ILE A 687 19.94 -3.15 2.72
CA ILE A 687 19.66 -4.41 3.42
C ILE A 687 20.94 -5.17 3.77
N SER A 688 21.99 -5.08 2.95
CA SER A 688 23.26 -5.78 3.23
C SER A 688 23.92 -5.25 4.51
N SER A 689 24.10 -3.93 4.63
CA SER A 689 24.64 -3.30 5.84
C SER A 689 23.72 -3.46 7.05
N ALA A 690 22.39 -3.42 6.85
CA ALA A 690 21.42 -3.62 7.93
C ALA A 690 21.54 -5.03 8.57
N LEU A 691 21.72 -6.06 7.75
CA LEU A 691 21.90 -7.45 8.21
C LEU A 691 23.25 -7.67 8.91
N ASP A 692 24.31 -6.99 8.45
CA ASP A 692 25.59 -7.01 9.14
C ASP A 692 25.51 -6.30 10.51
N HIS A 693 24.84 -5.14 10.59
CA HIS A 693 24.56 -4.49 11.87
C HIS A 693 23.75 -5.38 12.82
N LEU A 694 22.75 -6.10 12.33
CA LEU A 694 21.98 -7.04 13.14
C LEU A 694 22.87 -8.18 13.66
N THR A 695 23.74 -8.74 12.81
CA THR A 695 24.66 -9.80 13.21
C THR A 695 25.64 -9.30 14.28
N LEU A 696 26.18 -8.09 14.13
CA LEU A 696 27.05 -7.45 15.11
C LEU A 696 26.32 -7.15 16.43
N GLY A 697 25.10 -6.64 16.37
CA GLY A 697 24.28 -6.37 17.55
C GLY A 697 23.93 -7.63 18.34
N ARG A 698 23.59 -8.73 17.65
CA ARG A 698 23.35 -10.05 18.27
C ARG A 698 24.62 -10.61 18.93
N ALA A 699 25.76 -10.55 18.21
CA ALA A 699 27.02 -10.99 18.77
C ALA A 699 27.41 -10.20 20.02
N ALA A 700 27.26 -8.87 20.00
CA ALA A 700 27.52 -7.98 21.13
C ALA A 700 26.58 -8.27 22.33
N LEU A 701 25.28 -8.49 22.07
CA LEU A 701 24.32 -8.85 23.11
C LEU A 701 24.69 -10.16 23.80
N TYR A 702 25.04 -11.20 23.02
CA TYR A 702 25.41 -12.49 23.59
C TYR A 702 26.75 -12.41 24.33
N GLN A 703 27.73 -11.62 23.87
CA GLN A 703 28.98 -11.34 24.60
C GLN A 703 28.71 -10.65 25.93
N ALA A 704 27.82 -9.65 25.94
CA ALA A 704 27.47 -8.94 27.16
C ALA A 704 26.82 -9.86 28.20
N ILE A 705 25.88 -10.70 27.79
CA ILE A 705 25.18 -11.63 28.69
C ILE A 705 26.14 -12.72 29.21
N LEU A 706 26.91 -13.36 28.31
CA LEU A 706 27.83 -14.46 28.68
C LEU A 706 29.08 -14.01 29.42
N GLY A 707 29.53 -12.78 29.16
CA GLY A 707 30.70 -12.17 29.76
C GLY A 707 30.40 -11.22 30.93
N GLU A 708 29.11 -11.03 31.27
CA GLU A 708 28.64 -10.13 32.34
C GLU A 708 29.19 -8.70 32.18
N THR A 709 29.17 -8.20 30.92
CA THR A 709 29.64 -6.85 30.58
C THR A 709 28.48 -5.90 30.27
N ALA A 710 28.78 -4.60 30.04
CA ALA A 710 27.78 -3.59 29.73
C ALA A 710 27.05 -3.85 28.39
N LEU A 711 25.79 -3.43 28.30
CA LEU A 711 24.92 -3.62 27.15
C LEU A 711 25.00 -2.50 26.11
N ASP A 712 25.69 -1.39 26.39
CA ASP A 712 25.71 -0.15 25.59
C ASP A 712 26.11 -0.36 24.11
N ASP A 713 27.11 -1.22 23.85
CA ASP A 713 27.58 -1.51 22.49
C ASP A 713 26.52 -2.31 21.71
N ALA A 714 25.87 -3.27 22.39
CA ALA A 714 24.75 -4.02 21.81
C ALA A 714 23.56 -3.10 21.51
N HIS A 715 23.24 -2.17 22.41
CA HIS A 715 22.18 -1.19 22.26
C HIS A 715 22.38 -0.35 21.00
N THR A 716 23.53 0.29 20.87
CA THR A 716 23.85 1.14 19.73
C THR A 716 23.74 0.38 18.39
N LYS A 717 24.29 -0.83 18.33
CA LYS A 717 24.27 -1.65 17.10
C LYS A 717 22.88 -2.15 16.73
N LEU A 718 22.06 -2.54 17.72
CA LEU A 718 20.71 -3.04 17.47
C LEU A 718 19.74 -1.94 17.07
N GLU A 719 19.84 -0.74 17.66
CA GLU A 719 19.06 0.41 17.19
C GLU A 719 19.41 0.77 15.74
N GLN A 720 20.69 0.83 15.40
CA GLN A 720 21.14 1.04 14.02
C GLN A 720 20.61 -0.03 13.06
N ALA A 721 20.69 -1.30 13.47
CA ALA A 721 20.18 -2.41 12.68
C ALA A 721 18.69 -2.29 12.41
N VAL A 722 17.87 -2.07 13.45
CA VAL A 722 16.41 -1.98 13.31
C VAL A 722 16.01 -0.75 12.48
N ALA A 723 16.67 0.40 12.68
CA ALA A 723 16.44 1.58 11.86
C ALA A 723 16.76 1.32 10.37
N ALA A 724 17.90 0.69 10.08
CA ALA A 724 18.30 0.35 8.72
C ALA A 724 17.38 -0.73 8.08
N LEU A 725 16.95 -1.74 8.84
CA LEU A 725 16.02 -2.77 8.36
C LEU A 725 14.66 -2.18 7.98
N ARG A 726 14.13 -1.25 8.78
CA ARG A 726 12.87 -0.55 8.44
C ARG A 726 13.01 0.24 7.15
N LEU A 727 14.10 0.99 6.99
CA LEU A 727 14.37 1.76 5.76
C LEU A 727 14.62 0.87 4.54
N ALA A 728 15.28 -0.28 4.71
CA ALA A 728 15.47 -1.27 3.65
C ALA A 728 14.14 -1.87 3.16
N GLY A 729 13.12 -1.87 4.04
CA GLY A 729 11.75 -2.18 3.70
C GLY A 729 11.53 -3.62 3.24
N GLN A 730 12.23 -4.58 3.83
CA GLN A 730 12.00 -6.01 3.60
C GLN A 730 11.36 -6.65 4.86
N PRO A 731 10.04 -6.85 4.86
CA PRO A 731 9.29 -7.25 6.05
C PRO A 731 9.77 -8.54 6.71
N VAL A 732 10.36 -9.46 5.95
CA VAL A 732 10.88 -10.75 6.48
C VAL A 732 12.05 -10.57 7.45
N PHE A 733 12.86 -9.51 7.29
CA PHE A 733 14.04 -9.29 8.12
C PHE A 733 13.81 -8.33 9.30
N ILE A 734 12.67 -7.65 9.36
CA ILE A 734 12.37 -6.71 10.44
C ILE A 734 12.09 -7.44 11.78
N PRO A 735 11.26 -8.50 11.84
CA PRO A 735 10.96 -9.18 13.09
C PRO A 735 12.19 -9.72 13.84
N PRO A 736 13.19 -10.39 13.22
CA PRO A 736 14.40 -10.82 13.93
C PRO A 736 15.16 -9.68 14.61
N GLY A 737 15.23 -8.51 13.97
CA GLY A 737 15.83 -7.32 14.57
C GLY A 737 15.06 -6.81 15.80
N LEU A 738 13.72 -6.71 15.64
CA LEU A 738 12.84 -6.28 16.72
C LEU A 738 12.82 -7.24 17.91
N LEU A 739 12.87 -8.55 17.68
CA LEU A 739 12.94 -9.56 18.74
C LEU A 739 14.23 -9.43 19.55
N THR A 740 15.37 -9.23 18.87
CA THR A 740 16.65 -9.05 19.54
C THR A 740 16.71 -7.72 20.31
N LEU A 741 16.20 -6.62 19.71
CA LEU A 741 16.11 -5.32 20.39
C LEU A 741 15.15 -5.39 21.58
N GLY A 742 14.00 -6.05 21.46
CA GLY A 742 13.05 -6.24 22.56
C GLY A 742 13.68 -7.02 23.72
N TRP A 743 14.48 -8.05 23.45
CA TRP A 743 15.24 -8.76 24.48
C TRP A 743 16.23 -7.83 25.21
N LEU A 744 17.04 -7.09 24.47
CA LEU A 744 17.98 -6.11 25.02
C LEU A 744 17.27 -5.09 25.93
N LEU A 745 16.23 -4.42 25.41
CA LEU A 745 15.47 -3.40 26.15
C LEU A 745 14.86 -3.96 27.46
N PHE A 746 14.45 -5.22 27.44
CA PHE A 746 13.96 -5.87 28.68
C PHE A 746 15.08 -6.01 29.72
N LEU A 747 16.29 -6.42 29.32
CA LEU A 747 17.44 -6.55 30.19
C LEU A 747 17.90 -5.20 30.78
N GLU A 748 17.70 -4.12 30.07
CA GLU A 748 17.94 -2.74 30.53
C GLU A 748 16.85 -2.19 31.47
N GLY A 749 15.77 -2.95 31.70
CA GLY A 749 14.63 -2.51 32.52
C GLY A 749 13.59 -1.66 31.76
N ASN A 750 13.75 -1.46 30.45
CA ASN A 750 12.86 -0.68 29.59
C ASN A 750 11.67 -1.52 29.10
N SER A 751 10.89 -2.09 30.02
CA SER A 751 9.81 -3.05 29.69
C SER A 751 8.77 -2.52 28.73
N ALA A 752 8.41 -1.23 28.79
CA ALA A 752 7.41 -0.64 27.89
C ALA A 752 7.89 -0.62 26.43
N GLN A 753 9.15 -0.23 26.19
CA GLN A 753 9.74 -0.21 24.84
C GLN A 753 9.99 -1.63 24.33
N SER A 754 10.39 -2.56 25.21
CA SER A 754 10.51 -3.98 24.89
C SER A 754 9.19 -4.56 24.38
N MET A 755 8.10 -4.32 25.09
CA MET A 755 6.77 -4.78 24.68
C MET A 755 6.30 -4.14 23.39
N SER A 756 6.61 -2.87 23.15
CA SER A 756 6.34 -2.19 21.89
C SER A 756 7.08 -2.83 20.70
N ALA A 757 8.35 -3.20 20.88
CA ALA A 757 9.15 -3.88 19.86
C ALA A 757 8.58 -5.29 19.55
N PHE A 758 8.20 -6.06 20.57
CA PHE A 758 7.54 -7.36 20.36
C PHE A 758 6.19 -7.25 19.69
N GLU A 759 5.41 -6.22 20.00
CA GLU A 759 4.11 -5.99 19.38
C GLU A 759 4.27 -5.62 17.89
N GLU A 760 5.23 -4.76 17.55
CA GLU A 760 5.56 -4.44 16.16
C GLU A 760 6.00 -5.71 15.39
N ALA A 761 6.87 -6.54 16.00
CA ALA A 761 7.30 -7.81 15.41
C ALA A 761 6.12 -8.77 15.18
N ARG A 762 5.18 -8.87 16.15
CA ARG A 762 3.97 -9.69 16.05
C ARG A 762 3.11 -9.26 14.88
N GLU A 763 2.81 -7.98 14.77
CA GLU A 763 1.94 -7.45 13.73
C GLU A 763 2.51 -7.65 12.33
N ILE A 764 3.82 -7.46 12.16
CA ILE A 764 4.50 -7.71 10.88
C ILE A 764 4.47 -9.20 10.54
N ALA A 765 4.74 -10.07 11.51
CA ALA A 765 4.77 -11.52 11.31
C ALA A 765 3.38 -12.12 11.07
N GLU A 766 2.33 -11.63 11.74
CA GLU A 766 0.94 -12.06 11.50
C GLU A 766 0.43 -11.62 10.13
N ARG A 767 0.81 -10.43 9.67
CA ARG A 767 0.44 -9.95 8.33
C ARG A 767 0.98 -10.84 7.22
N GLY A 768 2.25 -11.25 7.32
CA GLY A 768 2.92 -12.09 6.33
C GLY A 768 2.78 -13.58 6.58
N PRO A 769 1.87 -14.06 7.42
CA PRO A 769 1.78 -15.30 8.21
C PRO A 769 3.14 -16.00 8.44
N MET A 770 4.12 -15.24 8.98
CA MET A 770 5.51 -15.68 9.17
C MET A 770 5.64 -16.54 10.43
N LYS A 771 5.22 -17.79 10.35
CA LYS A 771 5.06 -18.68 11.50
C LYS A 771 6.34 -18.93 12.29
N LEU A 772 7.52 -18.96 11.64
CA LEU A 772 8.79 -19.15 12.36
C LEU A 772 9.10 -17.94 13.23
N HIS A 773 8.86 -16.72 12.74
CA HIS A 773 9.03 -15.50 13.54
C HIS A 773 8.01 -15.40 14.68
N LEU A 774 6.77 -15.88 14.47
CA LEU A 774 5.78 -15.98 15.55
C LEU A 774 6.22 -16.99 16.63
N ALA A 775 6.79 -18.13 16.24
CA ALA A 775 7.33 -19.10 17.18
C ALA A 775 8.46 -18.49 18.01
N ASP A 776 9.41 -17.78 17.38
CA ASP A 776 10.49 -17.07 18.07
C ASP A 776 9.94 -15.98 19.00
N LEU A 777 8.95 -15.20 18.55
CA LEU A 777 8.30 -14.15 19.35
C LEU A 777 7.69 -14.72 20.64
N TYR A 778 6.87 -15.76 20.53
CA TYR A 778 6.23 -16.36 21.69
C TYR A 778 7.27 -16.98 22.64
N LEU A 779 8.33 -17.57 22.10
CA LEU A 779 9.41 -18.13 22.91
C LEU A 779 10.19 -17.04 23.66
N HIS A 780 10.52 -15.90 23.01
CA HIS A 780 11.16 -14.74 23.66
C HIS A 780 10.28 -14.18 24.79
N ARG A 781 9.01 -13.93 24.49
CA ARG A 781 8.07 -13.39 25.48
C ARG A 781 7.86 -14.34 26.66
N ALA A 782 7.70 -15.64 26.38
CA ALA A 782 7.53 -16.65 27.43
C ALA A 782 8.73 -16.65 28.39
N ARG A 783 9.96 -16.56 27.87
CA ARG A 783 11.18 -16.56 28.68
C ARG A 783 11.30 -15.28 29.53
N LEU A 784 11.02 -14.12 28.98
CA LEU A 784 11.19 -12.83 29.66
C LEU A 784 10.06 -12.54 30.65
N LEU A 785 8.83 -12.92 30.34
CA LEU A 785 7.65 -12.67 31.14
C LEU A 785 7.25 -13.86 32.05
N GLN A 786 7.99 -14.97 31.99
CA GLN A 786 7.68 -16.22 32.70
C GLN A 786 6.28 -16.74 32.37
N ASP A 787 5.87 -16.63 31.09
CA ASP A 787 4.53 -16.97 30.60
C ASP A 787 4.46 -18.43 30.12
N GLY A 788 3.89 -19.33 30.94
CA GLY A 788 3.70 -20.73 30.60
C GLY A 788 2.74 -20.98 29.44
N ALA A 789 1.72 -20.13 29.25
CA ALA A 789 0.79 -20.23 28.13
C ALA A 789 1.47 -19.85 26.82
N GLY A 790 2.26 -18.76 26.83
CA GLY A 790 3.10 -18.37 25.70
C GLY A 790 4.11 -19.44 25.33
N LEU A 791 4.72 -20.12 26.30
CA LEU A 791 5.65 -21.24 26.07
C LEU A 791 4.96 -22.42 25.38
N SER A 792 3.72 -22.75 25.79
CA SER A 792 2.92 -23.79 25.13
C SER A 792 2.63 -23.42 23.68
N HIS A 793 2.24 -22.19 23.42
CA HIS A 793 1.95 -21.71 22.08
C HIS A 793 3.21 -21.72 21.18
N ALA A 794 4.37 -21.32 21.71
CA ALA A 794 5.64 -21.45 21.00
C ALA A 794 5.95 -22.91 20.63
N ARG A 795 5.74 -23.86 21.57
CA ARG A 795 5.94 -25.29 21.33
C ARG A 795 5.03 -25.80 20.22
N ASP A 796 3.75 -25.42 20.22
CA ASP A 796 2.79 -25.84 19.20
C ASP A 796 3.22 -25.36 17.82
N LEU A 797 3.66 -24.11 17.68
CA LEU A 797 4.17 -23.58 16.42
C LEU A 797 5.46 -24.28 15.96
N VAL A 798 6.43 -24.46 16.85
CA VAL A 798 7.69 -25.16 16.54
C VAL A 798 7.41 -26.57 16.04
N THR A 799 6.51 -27.29 16.70
CA THR A 799 6.14 -28.66 16.32
C THR A 799 5.39 -28.68 14.98
N ALA A 800 4.38 -27.84 14.83
CA ALA A 800 3.56 -27.77 13.61
C ALA A 800 4.38 -27.38 12.36
N CYS A 801 5.37 -26.49 12.52
CA CYS A 801 6.25 -26.05 11.43
C CYS A 801 7.45 -26.99 11.18
N GLY A 802 7.76 -27.91 12.07
CA GLY A 802 9.00 -28.70 12.03
C GLY A 802 10.25 -27.86 12.30
N TYR A 803 10.13 -26.78 13.08
CA TYR A 803 11.19 -25.81 13.39
C TYR A 803 12.13 -26.31 14.50
N LEU A 804 12.75 -27.46 14.26
CA LEU A 804 13.48 -28.23 15.27
C LEU A 804 14.77 -27.55 15.76
N ARG A 805 15.26 -26.51 15.09
CA ARG A 805 16.39 -25.71 15.61
C ARG A 805 16.09 -25.13 17.01
N ARG A 806 14.81 -24.89 17.34
CA ARG A 806 14.38 -24.35 18.64
C ARG A 806 14.04 -25.41 19.68
N GLN A 807 14.16 -26.70 19.35
CA GLN A 807 13.77 -27.81 20.24
C GLN A 807 14.51 -27.77 21.59
N GLU A 808 15.83 -27.67 21.55
CA GLU A 808 16.65 -27.62 22.76
C GLU A 808 16.36 -26.37 23.61
N GLU A 809 16.12 -25.24 22.95
CA GLU A 809 15.75 -23.98 23.63
C GLU A 809 14.36 -24.02 24.28
N LEU A 810 13.43 -24.78 23.72
CA LEU A 810 12.12 -25.06 24.34
C LEU A 810 12.27 -25.96 25.57
N GLU A 811 13.20 -26.92 25.54
CA GLU A 811 13.51 -27.79 26.67
C GLU A 811 14.12 -27.00 27.81
N ASP A 812 15.09 -26.10 27.53
CA ASP A 812 15.70 -25.21 28.51
C ASP A 812 14.64 -24.28 29.14
N ALA A 813 13.75 -23.70 28.34
CA ALA A 813 12.64 -22.86 28.84
C ALA A 813 11.63 -23.68 29.67
N ALA A 814 11.32 -24.91 29.28
CA ALA A 814 10.45 -25.78 30.03
C ALA A 814 11.06 -26.20 31.38
N GLN A 815 12.38 -26.37 31.44
CA GLN A 815 13.08 -26.60 32.71
C GLN A 815 12.95 -25.38 33.62
N ALA A 816 13.20 -24.18 33.12
CA ALA A 816 13.06 -22.93 33.87
C ALA A 816 11.60 -22.71 34.33
N ALA A 817 10.62 -23.06 33.48
CA ALA A 817 9.19 -22.87 33.75
C ALA A 817 8.67 -23.64 34.96
N ARG A 818 9.40 -24.66 35.44
CA ARG A 818 9.06 -25.36 36.68
C ARG A 818 9.16 -24.45 37.93
N GLY A 819 9.91 -23.36 37.82
CA GLY A 819 10.08 -22.35 38.87
C GLY A 819 9.25 -21.07 38.63
N TRP A 820 8.48 -20.98 37.54
CA TRP A 820 7.61 -19.82 37.28
C TRP A 820 6.36 -19.90 38.18
N VAL A 821 5.98 -18.79 38.78
CA VAL A 821 4.86 -18.71 39.73
C VAL A 821 3.53 -18.44 39.04
#